data_dcc0659337f06b7611be441f37ef883d
#
_entry.id   dcc0659337f06b7611be441f37ef883d
#
_cell.length_a   1.000
_cell.length_b   1.000
_cell.length_c   1.000
_cell.angle_alpha   90.00
_cell.angle_beta   90.00
_cell.angle_gamma   90.00
#
_symmetry.space_group_name_H-M   'P 1'
#
loop_
_entity.id
_entity.type
_entity.pdbx_description
1 polymer ?
#
loop_
_entity_poly.entity_id
_entity_poly.type
_entity_poly.pdbx_seq_one_letter_code
_entity_poly.pdbx_strand_id
1 'polypeptide(L)'
;MRVKSIKPAEFIVSDFTLYPSEVEIGEPVSVKINVTNIGDEAGNYSILLYVDDEPYNDETVYLFGGESKIVEFTVLSSREGNHTVKIGNITRTFIVKMPTLPEYIKISNMIVRPYEVWPGEKVYVTARITNENETLVECTLRLILNETVYDYIKLQLNGKETKEINFEVFCNQEGLYNVRLGQTKGSFRVVPAGMHTLSISSSPPGVEFTINGETHRTPYAILLRVGETVTISMPKEHVISRTQPTWQFRSWSDGSTEPTRTITIQEYTSLSATYHVLASCPAMYIWDGKEYVYITEVSDGTGYLGILNYFREDGSMVFSYSVPWDYVKLERARPQPKNGYFEVLFIQKADEIFYMDSVRLVVVDHPIEVNVYSTKATYMYNLEEQGVIYTVSKNLKAPVSAMYIAPDGERMDVLQLISKLDGIYTPGHEFQWDTLELNLGDLSDAKEIKLVVAGTIFYSPGEVQGEWAARFADKPGVQPFPPPYMEVKNEHGEWIPVPESRQFPLCDVGTDIFVVNLTGLFPTNDYSIRIHTFFDTRFDFIAVDTSPQTAITIYQVYPFYAVLNQAFNTNSSSKGNFTRYGEITELLYEPDDKFVIGRQGDQITVLFSANLPAIPEGMERSYFIFVSCWFKVKGLPYLSFTVDPLPFHGMSSFPYPPTESYPYDEAHLEYLRTYNTRIIP
;
A
#
# COMPACT_ATOMS: atom_id res chain seq x y z
N MET A 1 -87.18 -4.90 -44.13
CA MET A 1 -85.99 -4.06 -43.88
C MET A 1 -85.13 -4.74 -42.84
N ARG A 2 -83.89 -5.10 -43.18
CA ARG A 2 -82.86 -5.49 -42.15
C ARG A 2 -82.18 -4.19 -41.74
N VAL A 3 -82.42 -3.76 -40.50
CA VAL A 3 -81.68 -2.66 -39.91
C VAL A 3 -80.31 -3.19 -39.62
N LYS A 4 -79.27 -2.71 -40.29
CA LYS A 4 -77.88 -3.04 -39.97
C LYS A 4 -77.47 -2.10 -38.82
N SER A 5 -77.20 -2.65 -37.69
CA SER A 5 -76.62 -1.87 -36.57
C SER A 5 -75.17 -1.48 -36.95
N ILE A 6 -74.94 -0.19 -37.08
CA ILE A 6 -73.56 0.37 -37.25
C ILE A 6 -72.92 0.39 -35.92
N LYS A 7 -71.73 -0.24 -35.82
CA LYS A 7 -70.91 -0.25 -34.58
C LYS A 7 -70.02 0.99 -34.57
N PRO A 8 -69.98 1.73 -33.46
CA PRO A 8 -69.01 2.79 -33.28
C PRO A 8 -67.56 2.30 -33.50
N ALA A 9 -66.66 3.24 -33.76
CA ALA A 9 -65.23 2.91 -33.84
C ALA A 9 -64.74 2.19 -32.61
N GLU A 10 -64.21 1.00 -32.79
CA GLU A 10 -63.60 0.13 -31.72
C GLU A 10 -62.29 -0.35 -32.25
N PHE A 11 -61.20 -0.21 -31.38
CA PHE A 11 -59.84 -0.47 -31.83
C PHE A 11 -59.25 -1.65 -31.08
N ILE A 12 -58.50 -2.48 -31.80
CA ILE A 12 -57.68 -3.53 -31.26
C ILE A 12 -56.21 -3.32 -31.66
N VAL A 13 -55.30 -3.62 -30.77
CA VAL A 13 -53.86 -3.65 -31.01
C VAL A 13 -53.41 -5.11 -31.12
N SER A 14 -52.76 -5.43 -32.22
CA SER A 14 -52.19 -6.77 -32.49
C SER A 14 -50.74 -6.68 -32.98
N ASP A 15 -50.13 -7.85 -33.19
CA ASP A 15 -48.79 -8.00 -33.81
C ASP A 15 -47.72 -7.13 -33.17
N PHE A 16 -47.73 -7.03 -31.82
CA PHE A 16 -46.72 -6.33 -31.07
C PHE A 16 -45.38 -7.05 -31.20
N THR A 17 -44.48 -6.47 -32.01
CA THR A 17 -43.12 -6.95 -32.24
C THR A 17 -42.11 -5.94 -31.69
N LEU A 18 -41.01 -6.45 -31.16
CA LEU A 18 -39.88 -5.70 -30.65
C LEU A 18 -38.60 -6.31 -31.22
N TYR A 19 -37.79 -5.51 -31.90
CA TYR A 19 -36.56 -5.99 -32.53
C TYR A 19 -35.51 -4.88 -32.62
N PRO A 20 -34.23 -5.19 -32.33
CA PRO A 20 -33.75 -6.44 -31.74
C PRO A 20 -34.14 -6.59 -30.26
N SER A 21 -34.12 -7.82 -29.76
CA SER A 21 -34.42 -8.10 -28.34
C SER A 21 -33.20 -7.88 -27.40
N GLU A 22 -32.03 -7.69 -27.97
CA GLU A 22 -30.79 -7.31 -27.29
C GLU A 22 -30.10 -6.21 -28.09
N VAL A 23 -29.69 -5.16 -27.40
CA VAL A 23 -28.96 -4.02 -27.98
C VAL A 23 -27.85 -3.57 -27.05
N GLU A 24 -26.88 -2.87 -27.56
CA GLU A 24 -25.97 -2.10 -26.74
C GLU A 24 -26.62 -0.80 -26.27
N ILE A 25 -26.11 -0.26 -25.18
CA ILE A 25 -26.58 1.01 -24.59
C ILE A 25 -26.58 2.13 -25.69
N GLY A 26 -27.70 2.83 -25.84
CA GLY A 26 -27.88 3.88 -26.85
C GLY A 26 -28.19 3.39 -28.27
N GLU A 27 -28.32 2.09 -28.52
CA GLU A 27 -28.78 1.58 -29.80
C GLU A 27 -30.30 1.49 -29.85
N PRO A 28 -30.89 1.68 -31.06
CA PRO A 28 -32.33 1.74 -31.22
C PRO A 28 -32.99 0.35 -31.23
N VAL A 29 -34.11 0.26 -30.56
CA VAL A 29 -35.05 -0.87 -30.63
C VAL A 29 -36.29 -0.42 -31.35
N SER A 30 -36.65 -1.10 -32.44
CA SER A 30 -37.90 -0.85 -33.19
C SER A 30 -39.04 -1.60 -32.52
N VAL A 31 -40.12 -0.87 -32.26
CA VAL A 31 -41.40 -1.38 -31.72
C VAL A 31 -42.47 -1.19 -32.75
N LYS A 32 -43.07 -2.28 -33.24
CA LYS A 32 -44.15 -2.24 -34.22
C LYS A 32 -45.41 -2.89 -33.67
N ILE A 33 -46.52 -2.23 -33.93
CA ILE A 33 -47.87 -2.73 -33.62
C ILE A 33 -48.75 -2.57 -34.81
N ASN A 34 -49.77 -3.41 -34.92
CA ASN A 34 -50.86 -3.22 -35.89
C ASN A 34 -52.12 -2.76 -35.13
N VAL A 35 -52.66 -1.61 -35.50
CA VAL A 35 -53.91 -1.07 -34.96
C VAL A 35 -54.99 -1.27 -35.99
N THR A 36 -56.06 -1.92 -35.59
CA THR A 36 -57.24 -2.20 -36.45
C THR A 36 -58.50 -1.61 -35.84
N ASN A 37 -59.24 -0.83 -36.63
CA ASN A 37 -60.60 -0.43 -36.25
C ASN A 37 -61.55 -1.56 -36.62
N ILE A 38 -62.11 -2.26 -35.66
CA ILE A 38 -63.04 -3.38 -35.78
C ILE A 38 -64.50 -2.91 -35.75
N GLY A 39 -64.75 -1.58 -35.63
CA GLY A 39 -66.06 -0.95 -35.77
C GLY A 39 -66.42 -0.65 -37.24
N ASP A 40 -67.61 -0.17 -37.46
CA ASP A 40 -68.13 0.27 -38.82
C ASP A 40 -67.85 1.76 -39.02
N GLU A 41 -67.72 2.57 -37.99
CA GLU A 41 -67.47 4.02 -38.08
C GLU A 41 -65.96 4.35 -38.01
N ALA A 42 -65.55 5.44 -38.61
CA ALA A 42 -64.20 5.95 -38.51
C ALA A 42 -63.96 6.62 -37.16
N GLY A 43 -62.75 6.54 -36.69
CA GLY A 43 -62.37 7.16 -35.40
C GLY A 43 -60.86 7.33 -35.18
N ASN A 44 -60.53 8.09 -34.16
CA ASN A 44 -59.16 8.30 -33.70
C ASN A 44 -58.83 7.32 -32.60
N TYR A 45 -57.60 6.78 -32.62
CA TYR A 45 -57.05 5.96 -31.56
C TYR A 45 -55.66 6.49 -31.17
N SER A 46 -55.49 6.85 -29.86
CA SER A 46 -54.23 7.31 -29.34
C SER A 46 -53.49 6.13 -28.68
N ILE A 47 -52.31 5.88 -29.17
CA ILE A 47 -51.39 4.85 -28.70
C ILE A 47 -50.41 5.54 -27.79
N LEU A 48 -50.29 5.09 -26.52
CA LEU A 48 -49.30 5.55 -25.57
C LEU A 48 -48.31 4.41 -25.31
N LEU A 49 -47.04 4.66 -25.59
CA LEU A 49 -45.93 3.77 -25.35
C LEU A 49 -45.31 4.10 -24.02
N TYR A 50 -45.12 3.10 -23.16
CA TYR A 50 -44.38 3.18 -21.92
C TYR A 50 -43.09 2.37 -22.01
N VAL A 51 -42.03 2.90 -21.44
CA VAL A 51 -40.78 2.18 -21.20
C VAL A 51 -40.53 2.20 -19.68
N ASP A 52 -40.39 1.00 -19.07
CA ASP A 52 -40.22 0.84 -17.62
C ASP A 52 -41.31 1.55 -16.80
N ASP A 53 -42.56 1.40 -17.22
CA ASP A 53 -43.76 2.04 -16.68
C ASP A 53 -43.82 3.58 -16.75
N GLU A 54 -42.85 4.23 -17.37
CA GLU A 54 -42.84 5.67 -17.63
C GLU A 54 -43.33 5.99 -19.05
N PRO A 55 -44.17 7.02 -19.26
CA PRO A 55 -44.58 7.47 -20.58
C PRO A 55 -43.36 7.82 -21.42
N TYR A 56 -43.25 7.24 -22.62
CA TYR A 56 -42.06 7.41 -23.47
C TYR A 56 -42.39 8.17 -24.77
N ASN A 57 -43.50 7.75 -25.49
CA ASN A 57 -43.92 8.36 -26.73
C ASN A 57 -45.40 8.08 -26.97
N ASP A 58 -46.06 8.91 -27.81
CA ASP A 58 -47.44 8.70 -28.22
C ASP A 58 -47.64 8.96 -29.72
N GLU A 59 -48.62 8.27 -30.32
CA GLU A 59 -49.09 8.53 -31.69
C GLU A 59 -50.58 8.37 -31.75
N THR A 60 -51.27 9.24 -32.51
CA THR A 60 -52.71 9.13 -32.79
C THR A 60 -52.93 8.79 -34.23
N VAL A 61 -53.68 7.71 -34.48
CA VAL A 61 -54.07 7.25 -35.82
C VAL A 61 -55.55 7.45 -36.02
N TYR A 62 -55.94 7.90 -37.24
CA TYR A 62 -57.34 7.95 -37.70
C TYR A 62 -57.55 6.79 -38.66
N LEU A 63 -58.55 5.91 -38.39
CA LEU A 63 -58.82 4.73 -39.20
C LEU A 63 -60.34 4.64 -39.57
N PHE A 64 -60.62 4.30 -40.79
CA PHE A 64 -61.98 3.96 -41.22
C PHE A 64 -62.40 2.59 -40.66
N GLY A 65 -63.72 2.31 -40.66
CA GLY A 65 -64.21 1.00 -40.19
C GLY A 65 -63.58 -0.15 -40.98
N GLY A 66 -62.98 -1.13 -40.29
CA GLY A 66 -62.28 -2.25 -40.90
C GLY A 66 -60.87 -1.97 -41.37
N GLU A 67 -60.38 -0.74 -41.22
CA GLU A 67 -59.01 -0.37 -41.62
C GLU A 67 -57.96 -0.76 -40.52
N SER A 68 -56.76 -1.11 -41.01
CA SER A 68 -55.61 -1.39 -40.16
C SER A 68 -54.41 -0.54 -40.55
N LYS A 69 -53.60 -0.12 -39.56
CA LYS A 69 -52.35 0.62 -39.76
C LYS A 69 -51.26 0.08 -38.87
N ILE A 70 -50.07 -0.10 -39.44
CA ILE A 70 -48.86 -0.40 -38.66
C ILE A 70 -48.31 0.92 -38.14
N VAL A 71 -48.05 0.97 -36.82
CA VAL A 71 -47.43 2.07 -36.12
C VAL A 71 -46.05 1.59 -35.59
N GLU A 72 -45.05 2.40 -35.80
CA GLU A 72 -43.67 2.08 -35.41
C GLU A 72 -43.08 3.17 -34.50
N PHE A 73 -42.53 2.74 -33.39
CA PHE A 73 -41.79 3.60 -32.47
C PHE A 73 -40.34 3.17 -32.42
N THR A 74 -39.44 4.09 -32.12
CA THR A 74 -38.04 3.82 -31.80
C THR A 74 -37.80 4.07 -30.31
N VAL A 75 -37.33 3.07 -29.62
CA VAL A 75 -36.97 3.15 -28.21
C VAL A 75 -35.45 3.15 -28.09
N LEU A 76 -34.92 4.10 -27.32
CA LEU A 76 -33.51 4.19 -26.94
C LEU A 76 -33.42 4.07 -25.42
N SER A 77 -32.54 3.23 -24.89
CA SER A 77 -32.22 3.20 -23.47
C SER A 77 -30.76 3.58 -23.23
N SER A 78 -30.56 4.42 -22.25
CA SER A 78 -29.24 4.84 -21.78
C SER A 78 -28.77 4.07 -20.54
N ARG A 79 -29.54 3.07 -20.08
CA ARG A 79 -29.24 2.24 -18.90
C ARG A 79 -29.05 0.79 -19.30
N GLU A 80 -28.13 0.11 -18.63
CA GLU A 80 -27.95 -1.34 -18.74
C GLU A 80 -29.04 -2.09 -17.98
N GLY A 81 -29.47 -3.22 -18.52
CA GLY A 81 -30.39 -4.15 -17.84
C GLY A 81 -31.58 -4.57 -18.70
N ASN A 82 -32.53 -5.19 -18.04
CA ASN A 82 -33.82 -5.57 -18.69
C ASN A 82 -34.78 -4.39 -18.66
N HIS A 83 -35.28 -4.04 -19.82
CA HIS A 83 -36.27 -2.97 -20.02
C HIS A 83 -37.59 -3.54 -20.47
N THR A 84 -38.68 -2.91 -20.04
CA THR A 84 -40.02 -3.28 -20.42
C THR A 84 -40.62 -2.23 -21.39
N VAL A 85 -41.28 -2.69 -22.45
CA VAL A 85 -42.06 -1.83 -23.35
C VAL A 85 -43.52 -2.25 -23.28
N LYS A 86 -44.41 -1.29 -23.01
CA LYS A 86 -45.84 -1.55 -22.78
C LYS A 86 -46.71 -0.64 -23.64
N ILE A 87 -47.68 -1.23 -24.32
CA ILE A 87 -48.74 -0.55 -25.02
C ILE A 87 -50.08 -1.19 -24.62
N GLY A 88 -50.95 -0.42 -23.98
CA GLY A 88 -52.20 -0.95 -23.41
C GLY A 88 -51.89 -2.06 -22.37
N ASN A 89 -52.43 -3.26 -22.64
CA ASN A 89 -52.21 -4.42 -21.76
C ASN A 89 -51.10 -5.36 -22.26
N ILE A 90 -50.41 -5.03 -23.33
CA ILE A 90 -49.39 -5.87 -23.94
C ILE A 90 -48.01 -5.36 -23.49
N THR A 91 -47.17 -6.26 -22.92
CA THR A 91 -45.82 -5.95 -22.52
C THR A 91 -44.82 -6.85 -23.24
N ARG A 92 -43.66 -6.30 -23.61
CA ARG A 92 -42.50 -6.98 -24.18
C ARG A 92 -41.25 -6.49 -23.44
N THR A 93 -40.18 -7.28 -23.49
CA THR A 93 -38.91 -6.95 -22.85
C THR A 93 -37.80 -6.97 -23.89
N PHE A 94 -36.78 -6.13 -23.64
CA PHE A 94 -35.51 -6.16 -24.36
C PHE A 94 -34.38 -5.99 -23.34
N ILE A 95 -33.17 -6.42 -23.72
CA ILE A 95 -31.99 -6.36 -22.89
C ILE A 95 -31.03 -5.31 -23.47
N VAL A 96 -30.59 -4.39 -22.62
CA VAL A 96 -29.55 -3.42 -22.97
C VAL A 96 -28.27 -3.90 -22.29
N LYS A 97 -27.23 -4.15 -23.09
CA LYS A 97 -25.91 -4.60 -22.64
C LYS A 97 -24.92 -3.45 -22.67
N MET A 98 -23.95 -3.50 -21.76
CA MET A 98 -22.79 -2.63 -21.87
C MET A 98 -21.99 -2.98 -23.12
N PRO A 99 -21.54 -1.96 -23.89
CA PRO A 99 -20.66 -2.18 -25.01
C PRO A 99 -19.34 -2.77 -24.51
N THR A 100 -18.96 -3.93 -25.05
CA THR A 100 -17.66 -4.53 -24.81
C THR A 100 -16.67 -4.06 -25.86
N LEU A 101 -15.55 -3.50 -25.40
CA LEU A 101 -14.43 -3.23 -26.30
C LEU A 101 -13.78 -4.55 -26.70
N PRO A 102 -13.24 -4.66 -27.93
CA PRO A 102 -12.42 -5.79 -28.31
C PRO A 102 -11.25 -5.97 -27.35
N GLU A 103 -10.89 -7.22 -27.01
CA GLU A 103 -9.83 -7.54 -26.04
C GLU A 103 -8.47 -6.91 -26.35
N TYR A 104 -8.18 -6.65 -27.62
CA TYR A 104 -6.95 -6.00 -28.08
C TYR A 104 -7.00 -4.47 -28.02
N ILE A 105 -8.10 -3.87 -27.56
CA ILE A 105 -8.16 -2.43 -27.23
C ILE A 105 -7.99 -2.25 -25.74
N LYS A 106 -6.84 -1.74 -25.35
CA LYS A 106 -6.51 -1.47 -23.95
C LYS A 106 -6.73 -0.01 -23.60
N ILE A 107 -7.34 0.20 -22.44
CA ILE A 107 -7.50 1.53 -21.83
C ILE A 107 -6.58 1.59 -20.62
N SER A 108 -5.75 2.61 -20.56
CA SER A 108 -4.82 2.85 -19.46
C SER A 108 -4.82 4.32 -19.05
N ASN A 109 -4.32 4.59 -17.85
CA ASN A 109 -4.12 5.94 -17.33
C ASN A 109 -5.39 6.82 -17.43
N MET A 110 -6.56 6.27 -17.05
CA MET A 110 -7.77 7.07 -16.95
C MET A 110 -7.67 8.01 -15.75
N ILE A 111 -7.79 9.30 -16.00
CA ILE A 111 -7.76 10.36 -14.99
C ILE A 111 -9.06 11.15 -15.06
N VAL A 112 -9.68 11.37 -13.90
CA VAL A 112 -10.88 12.20 -13.76
C VAL A 112 -10.50 13.41 -12.92
N ARG A 113 -10.52 14.60 -13.48
CA ARG A 113 -10.08 15.85 -12.81
C ARG A 113 -10.93 17.05 -13.22
N PRO A 114 -11.20 18.01 -12.32
CA PRO A 114 -11.00 17.92 -10.86
C PRO A 114 -11.90 16.85 -10.22
N TYR A 115 -11.52 16.35 -9.03
CA TYR A 115 -12.34 15.38 -8.29
C TYR A 115 -13.63 15.96 -7.70
N GLU A 116 -13.66 17.26 -7.52
CA GLU A 116 -14.79 17.99 -7.00
C GLU A 116 -14.97 19.28 -7.78
N VAL A 117 -16.24 19.57 -8.13
CA VAL A 117 -16.64 20.75 -8.89
C VAL A 117 -17.95 21.31 -8.36
N TRP A 118 -18.27 22.52 -8.72
CA TRP A 118 -19.58 23.11 -8.53
C TRP A 118 -20.53 22.77 -9.69
N PRO A 119 -21.85 22.96 -9.50
CA PRO A 119 -22.82 22.73 -10.58
C PRO A 119 -22.46 23.49 -11.86
N GLY A 120 -22.39 22.77 -12.97
CA GLY A 120 -22.08 23.32 -14.29
C GLY A 120 -20.59 23.54 -14.58
N GLU A 121 -19.70 23.29 -13.66
CA GLU A 121 -18.27 23.31 -13.93
C GLU A 121 -17.81 22.08 -14.68
N LYS A 122 -16.66 22.21 -15.33
CA LYS A 122 -16.10 21.22 -16.25
C LYS A 122 -15.23 20.21 -15.50
N VAL A 123 -15.48 18.93 -15.77
CA VAL A 123 -14.62 17.82 -15.37
C VAL A 123 -14.01 17.19 -16.63
N TYR A 124 -12.73 16.90 -16.62
CA TYR A 124 -12.03 16.22 -17.69
C TYR A 124 -11.85 14.74 -17.36
N VAL A 125 -12.17 13.88 -18.32
CA VAL A 125 -11.88 12.45 -18.26
C VAL A 125 -10.90 12.14 -19.39
N THR A 126 -9.65 11.93 -19.01
CA THR A 126 -8.57 11.63 -19.98
C THR A 126 -8.15 10.17 -19.86
N ALA A 127 -7.76 9.54 -20.94
CA ALA A 127 -7.24 8.17 -20.95
C ALA A 127 -6.34 7.92 -22.16
N ARG A 128 -5.50 6.89 -22.08
CA ARG A 128 -4.71 6.36 -23.20
C ARG A 128 -5.39 5.11 -23.74
N ILE A 129 -5.58 5.07 -25.06
CA ILE A 129 -6.18 3.95 -25.76
C ILE A 129 -5.16 3.36 -26.71
N THR A 130 -4.85 2.07 -26.51
CA THR A 130 -3.86 1.35 -27.30
C THR A 130 -4.53 0.23 -28.09
N ASN A 131 -4.26 0.16 -29.39
CA ASN A 131 -4.57 -0.99 -30.22
C ASN A 131 -3.42 -1.99 -30.16
N GLU A 132 -3.58 -3.09 -29.43
CA GLU A 132 -2.56 -4.16 -29.33
C GLU A 132 -2.49 -5.07 -30.57
N ASN A 133 -3.42 -4.91 -31.52
CA ASN A 133 -3.42 -5.66 -32.78
C ASN A 133 -2.43 -5.04 -33.80
N GLU A 134 -2.02 -5.83 -34.80
CA GLU A 134 -1.13 -5.37 -35.89
C GLU A 134 -1.89 -4.59 -37.00
N THR A 135 -3.21 -4.66 -37.01
CA THR A 135 -4.04 -4.07 -38.07
C THR A 135 -4.83 -2.86 -37.59
N LEU A 136 -5.25 -2.01 -38.54
CA LEU A 136 -6.17 -0.92 -38.26
C LEU A 136 -7.46 -1.43 -37.63
N VAL A 137 -7.90 -0.76 -36.57
CA VAL A 137 -9.14 -1.04 -35.85
C VAL A 137 -9.99 0.23 -35.73
N GLU A 138 -11.27 0.09 -35.96
CA GLU A 138 -12.27 1.10 -35.63
C GLU A 138 -13.03 0.67 -34.38
N CYS A 139 -13.13 1.56 -33.40
CA CYS A 139 -13.89 1.30 -32.18
C CYS A 139 -14.62 2.56 -31.71
N THR A 140 -15.69 2.35 -30.96
CA THR A 140 -16.45 3.43 -30.29
C THR A 140 -16.24 3.32 -28.81
N LEU A 141 -15.62 4.33 -28.21
CA LEU A 141 -15.48 4.47 -26.76
C LEU A 141 -16.66 5.28 -26.22
N ARG A 142 -17.37 4.74 -25.26
CA ARG A 142 -18.48 5.40 -24.58
C ARG A 142 -18.09 5.75 -23.15
N LEU A 143 -18.24 7.02 -22.81
CA LEU A 143 -18.11 7.50 -21.44
C LEU A 143 -19.45 7.30 -20.72
N ILE A 144 -19.41 6.61 -19.60
CA ILE A 144 -20.58 6.25 -18.82
C ILE A 144 -20.52 6.97 -17.47
N LEU A 145 -21.60 7.69 -17.14
CA LEU A 145 -21.81 8.33 -15.84
C LEU A 145 -23.01 7.69 -15.15
N ASN A 146 -22.82 7.17 -13.93
CA ASN A 146 -23.91 6.56 -13.16
C ASN A 146 -24.76 5.59 -14.00
N GLU A 147 -24.07 4.66 -14.72
CA GLU A 147 -24.69 3.62 -15.57
C GLU A 147 -25.38 4.14 -16.84
N THR A 148 -25.25 5.43 -17.16
CA THR A 148 -25.83 6.05 -18.35
C THR A 148 -24.73 6.53 -19.28
N VAL A 149 -24.86 6.29 -20.59
CA VAL A 149 -23.93 6.84 -21.58
C VAL A 149 -24.07 8.36 -21.60
N TYR A 150 -22.98 9.04 -21.26
CA TYR A 150 -22.90 10.48 -21.26
C TYR A 150 -22.45 11.02 -22.64
N ASP A 151 -21.38 10.40 -23.19
CA ASP A 151 -20.77 10.83 -24.45
C ASP A 151 -20.02 9.65 -25.10
N TYR A 152 -19.62 9.80 -26.38
CA TYR A 152 -18.82 8.79 -27.06
C TYR A 152 -17.82 9.39 -28.06
N ILE A 153 -16.73 8.68 -28.29
CA ILE A 153 -15.74 9.01 -29.32
C ILE A 153 -15.55 7.81 -30.25
N LYS A 154 -15.63 8.05 -31.58
CA LYS A 154 -15.23 7.05 -32.58
C LYS A 154 -13.77 7.20 -32.90
N LEU A 155 -13.01 6.14 -32.76
CA LEU A 155 -11.57 6.09 -32.98
C LEU A 155 -11.22 5.13 -34.11
N GLN A 156 -10.25 5.56 -34.90
CA GLN A 156 -9.48 4.71 -35.79
C GLN A 156 -8.05 4.65 -35.24
N LEU A 157 -7.58 3.46 -34.95
CA LEU A 157 -6.23 3.19 -34.41
C LEU A 157 -5.49 2.24 -35.33
N ASN A 158 -4.36 2.67 -35.86
CA ASN A 158 -3.47 1.78 -36.61
C ASN A 158 -2.96 0.64 -35.71
N GLY A 159 -2.34 -0.39 -36.30
CA GLY A 159 -1.70 -1.44 -35.51
C GLY A 159 -0.66 -0.87 -34.56
N LYS A 160 -0.71 -1.26 -33.28
CA LYS A 160 0.17 -0.81 -32.17
C LYS A 160 0.08 0.70 -31.85
N GLU A 161 -0.88 1.41 -32.37
CA GLU A 161 -1.04 2.85 -32.11
C GLU A 161 -1.67 3.08 -30.73
N THR A 162 -1.12 4.08 -30.01
CA THR A 162 -1.68 4.64 -28.76
C THR A 162 -2.14 6.07 -29.00
N LYS A 163 -3.37 6.39 -28.61
CA LYS A 163 -3.92 7.75 -28.62
C LYS A 163 -4.38 8.18 -27.25
N GLU A 164 -4.16 9.45 -26.93
CA GLU A 164 -4.80 10.10 -25.78
C GLU A 164 -6.15 10.64 -26.18
N ILE A 165 -7.14 10.46 -25.32
CA ILE A 165 -8.50 10.98 -25.47
C ILE A 165 -8.87 11.86 -24.29
N ASN A 166 -9.80 12.77 -24.52
CA ASN A 166 -10.34 13.64 -23.48
C ASN A 166 -11.85 13.81 -23.70
N PHE A 167 -12.61 13.56 -22.64
CA PHE A 167 -14.03 13.92 -22.55
C PHE A 167 -14.19 15.11 -21.61
N GLU A 168 -15.11 16.00 -21.94
CA GLU A 168 -15.55 17.11 -21.09
C GLU A 168 -16.92 16.77 -20.51
N VAL A 169 -17.02 16.77 -19.20
CA VAL A 169 -18.24 16.41 -18.47
C VAL A 169 -18.77 17.63 -17.72
N PHE A 170 -20.07 17.86 -17.78
CA PHE A 170 -20.77 18.92 -17.07
C PHE A 170 -21.98 18.33 -16.34
N CYS A 171 -22.06 18.53 -15.02
CA CYS A 171 -23.18 18.06 -14.22
C CYS A 171 -23.72 19.21 -13.36
N ASN A 172 -25.04 19.35 -13.32
CA ASN A 172 -25.70 20.42 -12.57
C ASN A 172 -26.30 19.95 -11.23
N GLN A 173 -26.49 18.64 -11.06
CA GLN A 173 -27.03 18.09 -9.83
C GLN A 173 -25.90 17.73 -8.87
N GLU A 174 -26.08 18.09 -7.60
CA GLU A 174 -25.15 17.70 -6.55
C GLU A 174 -25.16 16.19 -6.33
N GLY A 175 -23.97 15.59 -6.09
CA GLY A 175 -23.83 14.17 -5.85
C GLY A 175 -22.51 13.58 -6.31
N LEU A 176 -22.36 12.29 -6.05
CA LEU A 176 -21.22 11.51 -6.53
C LEU A 176 -21.54 10.95 -7.92
N TYR A 177 -20.65 11.15 -8.86
CA TYR A 177 -20.73 10.62 -10.21
C TYR A 177 -19.66 9.55 -10.41
N ASN A 178 -20.11 8.33 -10.64
CA ASN A 178 -19.23 7.23 -11.02
C ASN A 178 -18.98 7.32 -12.54
N VAL A 179 -17.71 7.29 -12.91
CA VAL A 179 -17.25 7.41 -14.30
C VAL A 179 -16.71 6.05 -14.73
N ARG A 180 -17.14 5.58 -15.91
CA ARG A 180 -16.61 4.34 -16.50
C ARG A 180 -16.27 4.55 -17.97
N LEU A 181 -15.11 4.05 -18.37
CA LEU A 181 -14.64 4.00 -19.75
C LEU A 181 -14.08 2.58 -20.00
N GLY A 182 -14.84 1.76 -20.71
CA GLY A 182 -14.57 0.32 -20.83
C GLY A 182 -14.53 -0.35 -19.46
N GLN A 183 -13.39 -0.95 -19.09
CA GLN A 183 -13.20 -1.61 -17.80
C GLN A 183 -12.65 -0.66 -16.71
N THR A 184 -12.15 0.53 -17.10
CA THR A 184 -11.59 1.49 -16.13
C THR A 184 -12.70 2.29 -15.45
N LYS A 185 -12.49 2.58 -14.15
CA LYS A 185 -13.45 3.28 -13.30
C LYS A 185 -12.79 4.48 -12.64
N GLY A 186 -13.56 5.51 -12.39
CA GLY A 186 -13.18 6.70 -11.63
C GLY A 186 -14.43 7.37 -11.05
N SER A 187 -14.27 8.49 -10.40
CA SER A 187 -15.39 9.26 -9.88
C SER A 187 -15.03 10.73 -9.71
N PHE A 188 -16.05 11.58 -9.67
CA PHE A 188 -15.96 12.97 -9.21
C PHE A 188 -17.25 13.33 -8.45
N ARG A 189 -17.21 14.43 -7.72
CA ARG A 189 -18.35 14.91 -6.95
C ARG A 189 -18.75 16.32 -7.39
N VAL A 190 -20.03 16.56 -7.47
CA VAL A 190 -20.61 17.91 -7.60
C VAL A 190 -21.10 18.34 -6.21
N VAL A 191 -20.59 19.45 -5.71
CA VAL A 191 -20.90 20.01 -4.38
C VAL A 191 -21.60 21.36 -4.51
N PRO A 192 -22.30 21.84 -3.47
CA PRO A 192 -22.93 23.16 -3.48
C PRO A 192 -21.94 24.29 -3.85
N ALA A 193 -22.39 25.23 -4.67
CA ALA A 193 -21.56 26.36 -5.10
C ALA A 193 -21.00 27.14 -3.90
N GLY A 194 -19.71 27.46 -3.96
CA GLY A 194 -19.00 28.16 -2.87
C GLY A 194 -18.62 27.26 -1.70
N MET A 195 -18.71 25.92 -1.85
CA MET A 195 -18.29 24.96 -0.85
C MET A 195 -17.28 23.97 -1.44
N HIS A 196 -16.41 23.43 -0.59
CA HIS A 196 -15.54 22.31 -0.91
C HIS A 196 -15.49 21.30 0.23
N THR A 197 -15.20 20.06 -0.12
CA THR A 197 -15.05 18.97 0.85
C THR A 197 -13.67 19.00 1.49
N LEU A 198 -13.64 18.96 2.81
CA LEU A 198 -12.48 18.55 3.59
C LEU A 198 -12.65 17.06 3.95
N SER A 199 -11.75 16.22 3.46
CA SER A 199 -11.70 14.79 3.75
C SER A 199 -10.51 14.49 4.66
N ILE A 200 -10.76 13.81 5.78
CA ILE A 200 -9.73 13.41 6.74
C ILE A 200 -9.77 11.91 6.92
N SER A 201 -8.64 11.28 6.67
CA SER A 201 -8.42 9.85 6.86
C SER A 201 -7.25 9.61 7.82
N SER A 202 -7.05 8.37 8.22
CA SER A 202 -5.87 7.96 8.98
C SER A 202 -5.51 6.50 8.73
N SER A 203 -4.25 6.18 8.92
CA SER A 203 -3.73 4.84 9.02
C SER A 203 -3.13 4.64 10.42
N PRO A 204 -3.74 3.78 11.28
CA PRO A 204 -4.94 2.98 11.07
C PRO A 204 -6.22 3.82 10.98
N PRO A 205 -7.31 3.28 10.40
CA PRO A 205 -8.61 3.96 10.40
C PRO A 205 -9.26 3.94 11.78
N GLY A 206 -10.28 4.78 11.98
CA GLY A 206 -11.04 4.83 13.23
C GLY A 206 -10.43 5.70 14.33
N VAL A 207 -9.38 6.46 14.02
CA VAL A 207 -8.77 7.41 14.98
C VAL A 207 -9.76 8.51 15.31
N GLU A 208 -9.94 8.76 16.62
CA GLU A 208 -10.75 9.86 17.12
C GLU A 208 -9.94 11.16 17.08
N PHE A 209 -10.50 12.20 16.48
CA PHE A 209 -9.83 13.50 16.29
C PHE A 209 -10.84 14.64 16.42
N THR A 210 -10.38 15.90 16.43
CA THR A 210 -11.27 17.05 16.52
C THR A 210 -11.16 18.00 15.34
N ILE A 211 -12.30 18.58 14.93
CA ILE A 211 -12.38 19.76 14.05
C ILE A 211 -13.02 20.89 14.86
N ASN A 212 -12.30 22.00 15.04
CA ASN A 212 -12.74 23.15 15.84
C ASN A 212 -13.21 22.76 17.26
N GLY A 213 -12.64 21.68 17.83
CA GLY A 213 -12.98 21.15 19.15
C GLY A 213 -14.13 20.12 19.16
N GLU A 214 -14.83 19.90 18.05
CA GLU A 214 -15.84 18.84 17.92
C GLU A 214 -15.18 17.52 17.55
N THR A 215 -15.57 16.43 18.23
CA THR A 215 -14.97 15.11 18.09
C THR A 215 -15.59 14.32 16.93
N HIS A 216 -14.74 13.74 16.10
CA HIS A 216 -15.07 12.90 14.95
C HIS A 216 -14.17 11.65 14.92
N ARG A 217 -14.43 10.71 13.99
CA ARG A 217 -13.59 9.54 13.73
C ARG A 217 -13.26 9.41 12.25
N THR A 218 -12.02 9.04 11.96
CA THR A 218 -11.56 8.79 10.58
C THR A 218 -12.11 7.48 10.00
N PRO A 219 -12.46 7.39 8.70
CA PRO A 219 -12.47 8.49 7.75
C PRO A 219 -13.67 9.42 7.97
N TYR A 220 -13.49 10.73 7.79
CA TYR A 220 -14.52 11.73 7.96
C TYR A 220 -14.44 12.76 6.84
N ALA A 221 -15.60 13.23 6.36
CA ALA A 221 -15.65 14.27 5.35
C ALA A 221 -16.74 15.29 5.70
N ILE A 222 -16.43 16.57 5.52
CA ILE A 222 -17.33 17.68 5.77
C ILE A 222 -17.25 18.71 4.64
N LEU A 223 -18.40 19.28 4.28
CA LEU A 223 -18.50 20.42 3.36
C LEU A 223 -18.30 21.74 4.13
N LEU A 224 -17.36 22.56 3.65
CA LEU A 224 -17.00 23.85 4.23
C LEU A 224 -17.05 24.92 3.16
N ARG A 225 -17.28 26.17 3.56
CA ARG A 225 -17.28 27.31 2.63
C ARG A 225 -15.88 27.66 2.17
N VAL A 226 -15.76 28.12 0.93
CA VAL A 226 -14.49 28.68 0.43
C VAL A 226 -14.07 29.85 1.31
N GLY A 227 -12.80 29.83 1.75
CA GLY A 227 -12.25 30.81 2.68
C GLY A 227 -12.49 30.48 4.16
N GLU A 228 -13.29 29.48 4.49
CA GLU A 228 -13.46 29.02 5.88
C GLU A 228 -12.18 28.40 6.41
N THR A 229 -11.85 28.77 7.66
CA THR A 229 -10.65 28.27 8.34
C THR A 229 -11.06 27.32 9.45
N VAL A 230 -10.46 26.13 9.48
CA VAL A 230 -10.72 25.11 10.51
C VAL A 230 -9.42 24.64 11.15
N THR A 231 -9.50 24.33 12.45
CA THR A 231 -8.40 23.70 13.18
C THR A 231 -8.70 22.23 13.36
N ILE A 232 -7.80 21.38 12.84
CA ILE A 232 -7.85 19.92 12.95
C ILE A 232 -6.82 19.51 13.99
N SER A 233 -7.20 18.67 14.95
CA SER A 233 -6.28 18.11 15.93
C SER A 233 -6.41 16.59 16.00
N MET A 234 -5.35 15.90 15.57
CA MET A 234 -5.18 14.46 15.75
C MET A 234 -4.58 14.19 17.14
N PRO A 235 -4.92 13.08 17.79
CA PRO A 235 -4.25 12.69 19.03
C PRO A 235 -2.78 12.34 18.74
N LYS A 236 -1.88 12.73 19.63
CA LYS A 236 -0.47 12.33 19.54
C LYS A 236 -0.30 10.81 19.68
N GLU A 237 -1.20 10.18 20.44
CA GLU A 237 -1.22 8.74 20.68
C GLU A 237 -2.64 8.22 20.47
N HIS A 238 -2.74 7.08 19.79
CA HIS A 238 -3.98 6.37 19.58
C HIS A 238 -3.88 4.96 20.16
N VAL A 239 -4.76 4.63 21.10
CA VAL A 239 -4.82 3.32 21.75
C VAL A 239 -6.09 2.62 21.29
N ILE A 240 -5.93 1.53 20.54
CA ILE A 240 -7.06 0.73 20.06
C ILE A 240 -7.63 -0.12 21.20
N SER A 241 -6.75 -0.72 22.00
CA SER A 241 -7.11 -1.46 23.21
C SER A 241 -5.95 -1.50 24.21
N ARG A 242 -6.22 -1.95 25.45
CA ARG A 242 -5.16 -2.10 26.48
C ARG A 242 -4.14 -3.21 26.16
N THR A 243 -4.47 -4.07 25.21
CA THR A 243 -3.65 -5.22 24.81
C THR A 243 -2.93 -5.00 23.48
N GLN A 244 -3.19 -3.86 22.83
CA GLN A 244 -2.54 -3.50 21.57
C GLN A 244 -1.51 -2.39 21.78
N PRO A 245 -0.47 -2.32 20.95
CA PRO A 245 0.51 -1.26 21.03
C PRO A 245 -0.13 0.10 20.82
N THR A 246 0.47 1.13 21.42
CA THR A 246 0.06 2.51 21.24
C THR A 246 0.58 3.01 19.90
N TRP A 247 -0.31 3.53 19.09
CA TRP A 247 0.03 4.17 17.83
C TRP A 247 0.39 5.63 18.10
N GLN A 248 1.53 6.10 17.58
CA GLN A 248 1.92 7.51 17.67
C GLN A 248 1.71 8.22 16.34
N PHE A 249 1.20 9.45 16.41
CA PHE A 249 1.07 10.31 15.23
C PHE A 249 2.47 10.57 14.63
N ARG A 250 2.58 10.34 13.32
CA ARG A 250 3.82 10.53 12.59
C ARG A 250 3.79 11.81 11.76
N SER A 251 2.86 11.88 10.80
CA SER A 251 2.76 12.98 9.88
C SER A 251 1.40 13.00 9.17
N TRP A 252 1.11 14.10 8.55
CA TRP A 252 0.08 14.23 7.54
C TRP A 252 0.61 13.86 6.16
N SER A 253 -0.29 13.54 5.22
CA SER A 253 0.02 13.21 3.83
C SER A 253 0.75 14.32 3.06
N ASP A 254 0.72 15.56 3.54
CA ASP A 254 1.47 16.69 3.00
C ASP A 254 2.84 16.90 3.67
N GLY A 255 3.28 15.94 4.49
CA GLY A 255 4.57 15.95 5.19
C GLY A 255 4.61 16.75 6.50
N SER A 256 3.54 17.43 6.89
CA SER A 256 3.48 18.12 8.19
C SER A 256 3.53 17.13 9.35
N THR A 257 4.40 17.37 10.35
CA THR A 257 4.57 16.53 11.53
C THR A 257 3.82 17.04 12.76
N GLU A 258 3.18 18.20 12.67
CA GLU A 258 2.37 18.75 13.75
C GLU A 258 0.98 18.11 13.75
N PRO A 259 0.57 17.40 14.82
CA PRO A 259 -0.72 16.71 14.86
C PRO A 259 -1.91 17.70 14.87
N THR A 260 -1.70 18.92 15.36
CA THR A 260 -2.69 20.00 15.31
C THR A 260 -2.31 21.04 14.27
N ARG A 261 -3.24 21.32 13.37
CA ARG A 261 -3.01 22.28 12.28
C ARG A 261 -4.26 23.07 11.95
N THR A 262 -4.06 24.28 11.44
CA THR A 262 -5.12 25.14 10.94
C THR A 262 -5.00 25.27 9.43
N ILE A 263 -6.09 25.03 8.71
CA ILE A 263 -6.16 25.12 7.25
C ILE A 263 -7.31 26.02 6.81
N THR A 264 -7.12 26.70 5.67
CA THR A 264 -8.17 27.52 5.02
C THR A 264 -8.60 26.80 3.75
N ILE A 265 -9.89 26.53 3.62
CA ILE A 265 -10.43 25.79 2.47
C ILE A 265 -10.49 26.70 1.25
N GLN A 266 -9.78 26.33 0.19
CA GLN A 266 -9.80 26.99 -1.12
C GLN A 266 -10.24 26.07 -2.24
N GLU A 267 -10.05 24.77 -2.05
CA GLU A 267 -10.36 23.71 -3.00
C GLU A 267 -10.64 22.39 -2.25
N TYR A 268 -11.01 21.32 -2.97
CA TYR A 268 -11.10 20.00 -2.38
C TYR A 268 -9.79 19.65 -1.66
N THR A 269 -9.88 19.41 -0.37
CA THR A 269 -8.73 19.12 0.48
C THR A 269 -8.86 17.73 1.07
N SER A 270 -7.87 16.89 0.82
CA SER A 270 -7.77 15.54 1.40
C SER A 270 -6.50 15.43 2.22
N LEU A 271 -6.64 15.09 3.49
CA LEU A 271 -5.54 14.90 4.43
C LEU A 271 -5.62 13.51 5.04
N SER A 272 -4.51 12.80 5.02
CA SER A 272 -4.36 11.52 5.72
C SER A 272 -3.34 11.65 6.84
N ALA A 273 -3.75 11.25 8.05
CA ALA A 273 -2.87 11.18 9.20
C ALA A 273 -2.23 9.79 9.27
N THR A 274 -0.92 9.73 9.23
CA THR A 274 -0.17 8.48 9.38
C THR A 274 0.26 8.33 10.84
N TYR A 275 -0.02 7.16 11.41
CA TYR A 275 0.46 6.73 12.71
C TYR A 275 1.41 5.56 12.49
N HIS A 276 2.41 5.46 13.34
CA HIS A 276 3.24 4.28 13.45
C HIS A 276 2.98 3.60 14.78
N VAL A 277 3.07 2.29 14.77
CA VAL A 277 3.04 1.50 16.00
C VAL A 277 4.31 1.83 16.76
N LEU A 278 4.18 2.12 18.05
CA LEU A 278 5.30 1.89 18.96
C LEU A 278 5.35 0.38 19.17
N ALA A 279 5.85 -0.32 18.18
CA ALA A 279 6.08 -1.74 18.27
C ALA A 279 7.37 -1.95 19.08
N SER A 280 7.85 -2.96 19.13
CA SER A 280 8.26 -3.93 20.05
C SER A 280 9.76 -4.12 20.19
N CYS A 281 10.54 -4.00 19.15
CA CYS A 281 11.98 -4.03 19.22
C CYS A 281 12.47 -2.75 19.93
N PRO A 282 13.64 -2.71 20.56
CA PRO A 282 14.03 -1.48 21.23
C PRO A 282 13.92 -0.27 20.32
N ALA A 283 13.05 0.67 20.70
CA ALA A 283 12.86 1.91 19.96
C ALA A 283 14.09 2.80 20.10
N MET A 284 14.67 3.24 18.99
CA MET A 284 15.89 4.03 18.96
C MET A 284 15.58 5.53 18.86
N TYR A 285 16.26 6.31 19.70
CA TYR A 285 16.20 7.76 19.74
C TYR A 285 17.58 8.36 19.67
N ILE A 286 17.71 9.52 19.02
CA ILE A 286 18.94 10.31 19.03
C ILE A 286 18.70 11.73 19.55
N TRP A 287 19.73 12.33 20.13
CA TRP A 287 19.73 13.73 20.50
C TRP A 287 20.02 14.61 19.28
N ASP A 288 19.10 15.52 18.90
CA ASP A 288 19.20 16.42 17.74
C ASP A 288 19.74 17.82 18.09
N GLY A 289 20.06 18.07 19.38
CA GLY A 289 20.45 19.38 19.90
C GLY A 289 19.36 20.05 20.73
N LYS A 290 18.10 19.61 20.63
CA LYS A 290 16.95 20.14 21.38
C LYS A 290 16.26 19.03 22.19
N GLU A 291 16.00 17.90 21.55
CA GLU A 291 15.21 16.81 22.09
C GLU A 291 15.69 15.45 21.55
N TYR A 292 15.20 14.38 22.15
CA TYR A 292 15.38 13.03 21.63
C TYR A 292 14.34 12.73 20.57
N VAL A 293 14.81 12.56 19.33
CA VAL A 293 13.98 12.25 18.18
C VAL A 293 13.93 10.75 17.98
N TYR A 294 12.73 10.19 17.89
CA TYR A 294 12.53 8.81 17.50
C TYR A 294 13.02 8.59 16.06
N ILE A 295 13.83 7.58 15.86
CA ILE A 295 14.38 7.21 14.54
C ILE A 295 13.61 6.03 13.96
N THR A 296 13.72 4.86 14.61
CA THR A 296 13.05 3.62 14.21
C THR A 296 13.13 2.62 15.36
N GLU A 297 12.68 1.42 15.13
CA GLU A 297 13.01 0.23 15.92
C GLU A 297 14.23 -0.46 15.34
N VAL A 298 14.91 -1.26 16.13
CA VAL A 298 16.15 -1.90 15.69
C VAL A 298 15.98 -3.41 15.55
N SER A 299 16.61 -3.99 14.50
CA SER A 299 16.58 -5.43 14.18
C SER A 299 15.18 -5.99 13.99
N ASP A 300 14.25 -5.13 13.61
CA ASP A 300 12.87 -5.47 13.41
C ASP A 300 12.72 -6.49 12.26
N GLY A 301 11.99 -7.58 12.52
CA GLY A 301 11.79 -8.67 11.57
C GLY A 301 13.03 -9.54 11.31
N THR A 302 14.24 -9.04 11.46
CA THR A 302 15.48 -9.81 11.20
C THR A 302 16.04 -10.47 12.44
N GLY A 303 15.94 -9.82 13.62
CA GLY A 303 16.34 -10.36 14.93
C GLY A 303 15.23 -11.13 15.67
N TYR A 304 14.14 -11.49 15.02
CA TYR A 304 12.94 -12.03 15.64
C TYR A 304 13.05 -13.52 15.94
N LEU A 305 13.10 -13.87 17.22
CA LEU A 305 13.21 -15.27 17.66
C LEU A 305 11.86 -15.98 17.66
N GLY A 306 11.82 -17.15 17.06
CA GLY A 306 10.70 -18.10 17.15
C GLY A 306 9.56 -17.90 16.14
N ILE A 307 9.45 -16.75 15.48
CA ILE A 307 8.37 -16.49 14.52
C ILE A 307 8.48 -17.35 13.27
N LEU A 308 9.70 -17.71 12.87
CA LEU A 308 10.00 -18.40 11.62
C LEU A 308 9.96 -19.92 11.74
N ASN A 309 9.57 -20.43 12.91
CA ASN A 309 9.54 -21.86 13.16
C ASN A 309 8.39 -22.52 12.41
N TYR A 310 8.64 -23.69 11.82
CA TYR A 310 7.62 -24.50 11.15
C TYR A 310 7.92 -26.01 11.32
N PHE A 311 6.94 -26.87 11.09
CA PHE A 311 7.12 -28.30 11.15
C PHE A 311 7.43 -28.88 9.77
N ARG A 312 8.44 -29.80 9.72
CA ARG A 312 8.67 -30.62 8.52
C ARG A 312 7.61 -31.70 8.37
N GLU A 313 7.59 -32.36 7.21
CA GLU A 313 6.67 -33.48 6.96
C GLU A 313 6.86 -34.66 7.94
N ASP A 314 8.05 -34.85 8.49
CA ASP A 314 8.35 -35.86 9.52
C ASP A 314 7.92 -35.46 10.95
N GLY A 315 7.30 -34.28 11.09
CA GLY A 315 6.87 -33.73 12.38
C GLY A 315 7.98 -33.09 13.20
N SER A 316 9.23 -33.06 12.71
CA SER A 316 10.30 -32.32 13.37
C SER A 316 10.15 -30.83 13.18
N MET A 317 10.48 -30.03 14.19
CA MET A 317 10.43 -28.57 14.10
C MET A 317 11.69 -28.05 13.38
N VAL A 318 11.47 -27.16 12.41
CA VAL A 318 12.54 -26.36 11.81
C VAL A 318 12.54 -25.00 12.48
N PHE A 319 13.69 -24.59 12.91
CA PHE A 319 13.95 -23.28 13.47
C PHE A 319 14.70 -22.50 12.40
N SER A 320 14.10 -21.43 11.93
CA SER A 320 14.68 -20.67 10.84
C SER A 320 15.78 -19.74 11.33
N TYR A 321 16.79 -19.61 10.50
CA TYR A 321 17.87 -18.67 10.72
C TYR A 321 17.36 -17.23 10.72
N SER A 322 17.76 -16.46 11.70
CA SER A 322 17.43 -15.06 11.89
C SER A 322 18.74 -14.26 11.92
N VAL A 323 18.75 -13.08 11.34
CA VAL A 323 19.93 -12.20 11.28
C VAL A 323 19.71 -10.99 12.18
N PRO A 324 20.46 -10.85 13.28
CA PRO A 324 20.21 -9.81 14.27
C PRO A 324 20.79 -8.44 13.88
N TRP A 325 21.33 -8.27 12.69
CA TRP A 325 22.06 -7.08 12.30
C TRP A 325 21.20 -6.08 11.55
N ASP A 326 21.34 -4.83 11.95
CA ASP A 326 20.67 -3.71 11.32
C ASP A 326 21.63 -2.53 11.13
N TYR A 327 21.45 -1.80 10.01
CA TYR A 327 22.17 -0.58 9.67
C TYR A 327 21.16 0.54 9.45
N VAL A 328 20.87 1.29 10.50
CA VAL A 328 19.88 2.35 10.47
C VAL A 328 20.52 3.67 10.09
N LYS A 329 20.14 4.27 8.97
CA LYS A 329 20.57 5.62 8.58
C LYS A 329 19.81 6.68 9.37
N LEU A 330 20.55 7.64 9.94
CA LEU A 330 19.97 8.73 10.74
C LEU A 330 19.52 9.88 9.84
N GLU A 331 18.46 9.65 9.04
CA GLU A 331 17.93 10.67 8.11
C GLU A 331 16.93 11.63 8.76
N ARG A 332 16.11 11.13 9.70
CA ARG A 332 15.04 11.92 10.34
C ARG A 332 15.55 13.02 11.24
N ALA A 333 16.72 12.79 11.83
CA ALA A 333 17.40 13.77 12.66
C ALA A 333 18.91 13.57 12.56
N ARG A 334 19.64 14.66 12.46
CA ARG A 334 21.10 14.64 12.48
C ARG A 334 21.57 14.65 13.93
N PRO A 335 22.40 13.69 14.37
CA PRO A 335 22.88 13.66 15.73
C PRO A 335 23.72 14.92 16.02
N GLN A 336 23.44 15.54 17.16
CA GLN A 336 24.20 16.69 17.65
C GLN A 336 24.97 16.33 18.92
N PRO A 337 26.20 16.84 19.07
CA PRO A 337 26.99 16.56 20.28
C PRO A 337 26.34 17.21 21.51
N LYS A 338 26.29 16.43 22.60
CA LYS A 338 25.96 16.89 23.94
C LYS A 338 27.14 16.57 24.84
N ASN A 339 27.79 17.61 25.41
CA ASN A 339 29.00 17.46 26.22
C ASN A 339 30.15 16.69 25.55
N GLY A 340 30.30 16.81 24.21
CA GLY A 340 31.35 16.14 23.45
C GLY A 340 31.02 14.71 22.99
N TYR A 341 29.77 14.26 23.17
CA TYR A 341 29.32 12.92 22.78
C TYR A 341 28.03 12.97 21.98
N PHE A 342 27.88 12.08 21.03
CA PHE A 342 26.61 11.74 20.44
C PHE A 342 25.88 10.77 21.35
N GLU A 343 24.62 11.04 21.66
CA GLU A 343 23.82 10.26 22.60
C GLU A 343 22.71 9.53 21.87
N VAL A 344 22.65 8.21 22.03
CA VAL A 344 21.63 7.31 21.46
C VAL A 344 20.93 6.58 22.59
N LEU A 345 19.59 6.53 22.54
CA LEU A 345 18.76 5.77 23.47
C LEU A 345 18.09 4.60 22.75
N PHE A 346 18.06 3.45 23.42
CA PHE A 346 17.24 2.31 23.04
C PHE A 346 16.27 2.01 24.18
N ILE A 347 14.97 2.07 23.92
CA ILE A 347 13.93 1.92 24.95
C ILE A 347 13.01 0.77 24.56
N GLN A 348 12.91 -0.26 25.42
CA GLN A 348 11.97 -1.35 25.22
C GLN A 348 10.59 -0.95 25.73
N LYS A 349 9.67 -0.67 24.80
CA LYS A 349 8.32 -0.19 25.13
C LYS A 349 7.28 -1.32 25.20
N ALA A 350 7.39 -2.33 24.36
CA ALA A 350 6.48 -3.46 24.35
C ALA A 350 6.86 -4.57 25.32
N ASP A 351 5.92 -5.49 25.62
CA ASP A 351 6.16 -6.64 26.51
C ASP A 351 6.97 -7.72 25.78
N GLU A 352 8.26 -7.44 25.61
CA GLU A 352 9.25 -8.25 24.93
C GLU A 352 10.57 -8.28 25.70
N ILE A 353 11.41 -9.25 25.32
CA ILE A 353 12.77 -9.40 25.82
C ILE A 353 13.72 -9.12 24.66
N PHE A 354 14.67 -8.22 24.85
CA PHE A 354 15.73 -7.98 23.87
C PHE A 354 17.06 -8.52 24.37
N TYR A 355 17.91 -8.92 23.41
CA TYR A 355 19.28 -9.41 23.62
C TYR A 355 20.19 -8.58 22.70
N MET A 356 20.74 -7.48 23.21
CA MET A 356 21.61 -6.59 22.44
C MET A 356 23.06 -6.96 22.65
N ASP A 357 23.77 -7.20 21.56
CA ASP A 357 25.13 -7.73 21.58
C ASP A 357 26.18 -6.67 21.21
N SER A 358 25.91 -5.86 20.19
CA SER A 358 26.81 -4.76 19.85
C SER A 358 26.09 -3.58 19.23
N VAL A 359 26.69 -2.39 19.44
CA VAL A 359 26.20 -1.14 18.83
C VAL A 359 27.41 -0.31 18.38
N ARG A 360 27.35 0.28 17.18
CA ARG A 360 28.38 1.20 16.67
C ARG A 360 27.74 2.39 15.95
N LEU A 361 28.34 3.55 16.11
CA LEU A 361 28.03 4.68 15.26
C LEU A 361 28.94 4.59 14.02
N VAL A 362 28.33 4.46 12.85
CA VAL A 362 29.01 4.42 11.55
C VAL A 362 28.85 5.78 10.88
N VAL A 363 29.99 6.44 10.66
CA VAL A 363 30.05 7.79 10.09
C VAL A 363 30.64 7.69 8.69
N VAL A 364 29.95 8.25 7.71
CA VAL A 364 30.32 8.16 6.30
C VAL A 364 30.49 9.54 5.71
N ASP A 365 31.73 9.86 5.30
CA ASP A 365 32.03 11.04 4.50
C ASP A 365 31.95 10.67 3.01
N HIS A 366 31.11 11.36 2.26
CA HIS A 366 30.84 11.10 0.86
C HIS A 366 30.71 12.40 0.06
N PRO A 367 30.90 12.38 -1.27
CA PRO A 367 30.71 13.56 -2.11
C PRO A 367 29.29 14.14 -1.99
N ILE A 368 29.19 15.47 -2.06
CA ILE A 368 27.91 16.19 -1.92
C ILE A 368 26.92 15.90 -3.06
N GLU A 369 27.38 15.33 -4.18
CA GLU A 369 26.57 14.98 -5.35
C GLU A 369 25.84 13.64 -5.21
N VAL A 370 26.20 12.83 -4.22
CA VAL A 370 25.62 11.51 -3.99
C VAL A 370 24.97 11.42 -2.61
N ASN A 371 24.03 10.51 -2.47
CA ASN A 371 23.55 10.00 -1.19
C ASN A 371 24.26 8.67 -0.87
N VAL A 372 24.14 8.22 0.35
CA VAL A 372 24.62 6.90 0.78
C VAL A 372 23.51 6.14 1.49
N TYR A 373 23.30 4.88 1.11
CA TYR A 373 22.32 4.00 1.73
C TYR A 373 22.92 2.62 1.93
N SER A 374 22.50 1.92 2.98
CA SER A 374 22.91 0.55 3.24
C SER A 374 22.03 -0.45 2.50
N THR A 375 22.56 -1.65 2.28
CA THR A 375 21.75 -2.84 2.01
C THR A 375 21.16 -3.35 3.33
N LYS A 376 20.06 -4.10 3.23
CA LYS A 376 19.37 -4.69 4.37
C LYS A 376 19.58 -6.21 4.43
N ALA A 377 19.29 -6.77 5.58
CA ALA A 377 19.22 -8.21 5.79
C ALA A 377 17.80 -8.75 5.50
N THR A 378 17.68 -10.07 5.48
CA THR A 378 16.40 -10.77 5.54
C THR A 378 16.58 -12.04 6.37
N TYR A 379 15.51 -12.63 6.82
CA TYR A 379 15.59 -13.93 7.46
C TYR A 379 15.58 -15.07 6.41
N MET A 380 16.05 -16.24 6.80
CA MET A 380 16.15 -17.47 6.00
C MET A 380 17.16 -17.45 4.86
N TYR A 381 17.47 -16.29 4.29
CA TYR A 381 18.48 -16.16 3.25
C TYR A 381 19.73 -15.49 3.80
N ASN A 382 20.88 -16.07 3.51
CA ASN A 382 22.15 -15.41 3.77
C ASN A 382 22.52 -14.55 2.55
N LEU A 383 22.09 -13.28 2.58
CA LEU A 383 22.35 -12.36 1.49
C LEU A 383 23.84 -12.08 1.35
N GLU A 384 24.34 -12.03 0.11
CA GLU A 384 25.76 -11.73 -0.18
C GLU A 384 26.18 -10.35 0.32
N GLU A 385 25.24 -9.41 0.34
CA GLU A 385 25.47 -8.02 0.70
C GLU A 385 24.56 -7.63 1.87
N GLN A 386 25.12 -7.63 3.06
CA GLN A 386 24.43 -7.15 4.27
C GLN A 386 25.23 -5.99 4.86
N GLY A 387 24.58 -4.85 5.10
CA GLY A 387 25.22 -3.67 5.67
C GLY A 387 26.27 -3.01 4.76
N VAL A 388 26.29 -3.34 3.47
CA VAL A 388 27.14 -2.67 2.49
C VAL A 388 26.57 -1.28 2.22
N ILE A 389 27.39 -0.25 2.32
CA ILE A 389 26.99 1.13 2.06
C ILE A 389 27.29 1.47 0.61
N TYR A 390 26.27 1.78 -0.14
CA TYR A 390 26.31 2.19 -1.54
C TYR A 390 26.21 3.71 -1.68
N THR A 391 26.96 4.26 -2.63
CA THR A 391 26.70 5.62 -3.15
C THR A 391 25.60 5.57 -4.20
N VAL A 392 24.71 6.54 -4.15
CA VAL A 392 23.53 6.65 -5.00
C VAL A 392 23.44 8.08 -5.51
N SER A 393 23.19 8.26 -6.81
CA SER A 393 22.99 9.58 -7.41
C SER A 393 21.81 10.31 -6.77
N LYS A 394 21.92 11.63 -6.62
CA LYS A 394 20.77 12.49 -6.24
C LYS A 394 19.73 12.59 -7.36
N ASN A 395 20.07 12.20 -8.60
CA ASN A 395 19.21 12.22 -9.78
C ASN A 395 18.76 10.80 -10.13
N LEU A 396 17.85 10.26 -9.36
CA LEU A 396 17.29 8.91 -9.54
C LEU A 396 16.26 8.88 -10.68
N LYS A 397 16.15 7.72 -11.33
CA LYS A 397 15.14 7.48 -12.38
C LYS A 397 13.98 6.66 -11.81
N ALA A 398 12.76 7.14 -12.02
CA ALA A 398 11.59 6.33 -11.70
C ALA A 398 11.51 5.10 -12.63
N PRO A 399 10.91 3.98 -12.20
CA PRO A 399 10.51 2.90 -13.09
C PRO A 399 9.60 3.41 -14.22
N VAL A 400 9.62 2.72 -15.36
CA VAL A 400 8.72 3.05 -16.50
C VAL A 400 7.28 2.68 -16.19
N SER A 401 7.08 1.60 -15.45
CA SER A 401 5.76 1.19 -14.94
C SER A 401 5.90 0.47 -13.60
N ALA A 402 4.84 0.57 -12.79
CA ALA A 402 4.72 -0.12 -11.52
C ALA A 402 3.30 -0.63 -11.33
N MET A 403 3.15 -1.94 -11.21
CA MET A 403 1.87 -2.62 -11.06
C MET A 403 1.83 -3.39 -9.76
N TYR A 404 0.94 -3.00 -8.84
CA TYR A 404 0.62 -3.78 -7.66
C TYR A 404 -0.43 -4.82 -8.00
N ILE A 405 -0.24 -6.04 -7.54
CA ILE A 405 -1.14 -7.17 -7.72
C ILE A 405 -1.51 -7.69 -6.33
N ALA A 406 -2.77 -7.51 -5.97
CA ALA A 406 -3.32 -7.94 -4.70
C ALA A 406 -3.49 -9.48 -4.62
N PRO A 407 -3.70 -10.07 -3.43
CA PRO A 407 -3.85 -11.52 -3.27
C PRO A 407 -5.01 -12.15 -4.04
N ASP A 408 -6.05 -11.38 -4.33
CA ASP A 408 -7.22 -11.80 -5.14
C ASP A 408 -7.01 -11.64 -6.65
N GLY A 409 -5.82 -11.13 -7.07
CA GLY A 409 -5.45 -10.89 -8.45
C GLY A 409 -5.84 -9.51 -8.99
N GLU A 410 -6.45 -8.62 -8.17
CA GLU A 410 -6.70 -7.24 -8.58
C GLU A 410 -5.38 -6.51 -8.88
N ARG A 411 -5.35 -5.78 -10.00
CA ARG A 411 -4.15 -5.07 -10.47
C ARG A 411 -4.36 -3.56 -10.39
N MET A 412 -3.40 -2.85 -9.80
CA MET A 412 -3.44 -1.40 -9.62
C MET A 412 -2.13 -0.78 -10.12
N ASP A 413 -2.21 0.23 -10.97
CA ASP A 413 -1.05 1.06 -11.31
C ASP A 413 -0.69 1.93 -10.09
N VAL A 414 0.52 1.71 -9.57
CA VAL A 414 1.03 2.40 -8.37
C VAL A 414 2.25 3.28 -8.66
N LEU A 415 2.55 3.54 -9.94
CA LEU A 415 3.72 4.32 -10.33
C LEU A 415 3.77 5.70 -9.66
N GLN A 416 2.63 6.34 -9.52
CA GLN A 416 2.54 7.65 -8.86
C GLN A 416 2.77 7.56 -7.34
N LEU A 417 2.36 6.46 -6.71
CA LEU A 417 2.52 6.26 -5.27
C LEU A 417 3.99 6.03 -4.87
N ILE A 418 4.80 5.44 -5.78
CA ILE A 418 6.20 5.15 -5.52
C ILE A 418 7.18 6.15 -6.17
N SER A 419 6.68 7.23 -6.75
CA SER A 419 7.52 8.22 -7.47
C SER A 419 8.08 9.31 -6.57
N LYS A 420 7.59 9.44 -5.34
CA LYS A 420 7.97 10.48 -4.39
C LYS A 420 7.97 9.92 -2.98
N LEU A 421 8.94 10.35 -2.20
CA LEU A 421 8.99 10.09 -0.75
C LEU A 421 8.08 11.11 -0.05
N ASP A 422 6.80 10.82 0.08
CA ASP A 422 5.79 11.75 0.61
C ASP A 422 4.88 11.13 1.70
N GLY A 423 5.16 9.89 2.10
CA GLY A 423 4.39 9.17 3.12
C GLY A 423 3.07 8.58 2.60
N ILE A 424 2.89 8.54 1.27
CA ILE A 424 1.75 7.88 0.62
C ILE A 424 2.21 6.55 0.06
N TYR A 425 1.71 5.47 0.62
CA TYR A 425 2.21 4.13 0.37
C TYR A 425 1.36 3.35 -0.63
N THR A 426 1.97 2.33 -1.24
CA THR A 426 1.23 1.27 -1.93
C THR A 426 0.30 0.55 -0.95
N PRO A 427 -0.76 -0.13 -1.44
CA PRO A 427 -1.48 -1.11 -0.62
C PRO A 427 -0.55 -2.21 -0.11
N GLY A 428 -0.97 -2.92 0.93
CA GLY A 428 -0.32 -4.11 1.47
C GLY A 428 -1.32 -4.95 2.26
N HIS A 429 -1.07 -6.26 2.34
CA HIS A 429 -1.90 -7.22 3.06
C HIS A 429 -1.04 -8.09 3.96
N GLU A 430 -1.50 -8.31 5.19
CA GLU A 430 -0.80 -9.15 6.15
C GLU A 430 -1.18 -10.63 5.94
N PHE A 431 -0.16 -11.51 6.01
CA PHE A 431 -0.28 -12.97 5.85
C PHE A 431 -0.89 -13.42 4.52
N GLN A 432 -0.68 -12.63 3.47
CA GLN A 432 -1.08 -12.92 2.10
C GLN A 432 0.01 -12.44 1.15
N TRP A 433 0.09 -13.08 -0.02
CA TRP A 433 1.07 -12.67 -1.01
C TRP A 433 0.61 -11.46 -1.81
N ASP A 434 1.33 -10.35 -1.65
CA ASP A 434 1.29 -9.21 -2.53
C ASP A 434 2.42 -9.29 -3.55
N THR A 435 2.21 -8.73 -4.74
CA THR A 435 3.23 -8.65 -5.77
C THR A 435 3.35 -7.23 -6.29
N LEU A 436 4.56 -6.70 -6.30
CA LEU A 436 4.88 -5.45 -6.99
C LEU A 436 5.69 -5.78 -8.25
N GLU A 437 5.12 -5.54 -9.43
CA GLU A 437 5.76 -5.73 -10.72
C GLU A 437 6.27 -4.37 -11.22
N LEU A 438 7.58 -4.28 -11.49
CA LEU A 438 8.25 -3.07 -11.95
C LEU A 438 8.90 -3.31 -13.31
N ASN A 439 8.76 -2.35 -14.23
CA ASN A 439 9.59 -2.26 -15.42
C ASN A 439 10.58 -1.10 -15.22
N LEU A 440 11.87 -1.41 -15.20
CA LEU A 440 12.92 -0.43 -14.90
C LEU A 440 13.38 0.35 -16.14
N GLY A 441 12.84 0.05 -17.32
CA GLY A 441 13.20 0.66 -18.60
C GLY A 441 14.42 -0.01 -19.25
N ASP A 442 14.98 0.65 -20.25
CA ASP A 442 16.20 0.17 -20.92
C ASP A 442 17.44 0.50 -20.08
N LEU A 443 18.12 -0.52 -19.60
CA LEU A 443 19.32 -0.46 -18.79
C LEU A 443 20.52 -1.17 -19.47
N SER A 444 20.45 -1.39 -20.78
CA SER A 444 21.46 -2.16 -21.54
C SER A 444 22.87 -1.54 -21.47
N ASP A 445 22.98 -0.23 -21.31
CA ASP A 445 24.25 0.49 -21.15
C ASP A 445 24.73 0.58 -19.70
N ALA A 446 23.93 0.14 -18.73
CA ALA A 446 24.24 0.25 -17.31
C ALA A 446 25.27 -0.80 -16.89
N LYS A 447 26.36 -0.38 -16.24
CA LYS A 447 27.35 -1.28 -15.64
C LYS A 447 26.96 -1.72 -14.24
N GLU A 448 26.24 -0.88 -13.53
CA GLU A 448 25.69 -1.12 -12.21
C GLU A 448 24.19 -0.79 -12.23
N ILE A 449 23.41 -1.61 -11.61
CA ILE A 449 21.94 -1.42 -11.50
C ILE A 449 21.58 -1.56 -10.03
N LYS A 450 21.12 -0.48 -9.44
CA LYS A 450 20.69 -0.42 -8.04
C LYS A 450 19.25 0.01 -7.96
N LEU A 451 18.44 -0.68 -7.19
CA LEU A 451 17.10 -0.27 -6.81
C LEU A 451 17.19 0.45 -5.47
N VAL A 452 16.75 1.70 -5.42
CA VAL A 452 16.64 2.49 -4.18
C VAL A 452 15.20 2.39 -3.73
N VAL A 453 14.98 1.85 -2.54
CA VAL A 453 13.67 1.51 -2.02
C VAL A 453 13.43 2.23 -0.70
N ALA A 454 12.30 2.91 -0.57
CA ALA A 454 11.74 3.33 0.71
C ALA A 454 10.48 2.52 0.97
N GLY A 455 10.52 1.67 1.99
CA GLY A 455 9.43 0.78 2.34
C GLY A 455 9.29 0.63 3.85
N THR A 456 8.16 0.09 4.26
CA THR A 456 7.85 -0.20 5.66
C THR A 456 6.99 -1.44 5.77
N ILE A 457 7.08 -2.14 6.91
CA ILE A 457 6.16 -3.22 7.27
C ILE A 457 5.22 -2.73 8.39
N PHE A 458 3.95 -3.11 8.27
CA PHE A 458 2.97 -2.95 9.33
C PHE A 458 2.71 -4.33 9.94
N TYR A 459 3.33 -4.60 11.09
CA TYR A 459 3.12 -5.87 11.80
C TYR A 459 1.87 -5.82 12.67
N SER A 460 1.15 -6.93 12.69
CA SER A 460 0.20 -7.21 13.77
C SER A 460 0.93 -7.50 15.10
N PRO A 461 0.25 -7.28 16.24
CA PRO A 461 0.79 -7.67 17.55
C PRO A 461 1.24 -9.14 17.60
N GLY A 462 2.25 -9.43 18.42
CA GLY A 462 2.84 -10.77 18.54
C GLY A 462 1.82 -11.88 18.85
N GLU A 463 0.76 -11.58 19.58
CA GLU A 463 -0.34 -12.52 19.81
C GLU A 463 -1.06 -12.94 18.53
N VAL A 464 -1.31 -11.98 17.62
CA VAL A 464 -1.97 -12.25 16.32
C VAL A 464 -1.03 -13.10 15.44
N GLN A 465 0.26 -12.78 15.44
CA GLN A 465 1.27 -13.57 14.73
C GLN A 465 1.37 -14.99 15.30
N GLY A 466 1.34 -15.12 16.64
CA GLY A 466 1.30 -16.41 17.33
C GLY A 466 0.06 -17.24 16.98
N GLU A 467 -1.11 -16.63 16.92
CA GLU A 467 -2.35 -17.28 16.49
C GLU A 467 -2.27 -17.71 15.01
N TRP A 468 -1.67 -16.92 14.16
CA TRP A 468 -1.41 -17.29 12.76
C TRP A 468 -0.48 -18.51 12.69
N ALA A 469 0.69 -18.48 13.35
CA ALA A 469 1.64 -19.59 13.39
C ALA A 469 0.98 -20.89 13.91
N ALA A 470 0.15 -20.80 14.94
CA ALA A 470 -0.55 -21.95 15.53
C ALA A 470 -1.48 -22.68 14.54
N ARG A 471 -1.98 -22.01 13.51
CA ARG A 471 -2.82 -22.64 12.46
C ARG A 471 -2.06 -23.64 11.58
N PHE A 472 -0.74 -23.61 11.64
CA PHE A 472 0.15 -24.47 10.86
C PHE A 472 0.89 -25.49 11.71
N ALA A 473 0.67 -25.49 13.02
CA ALA A 473 1.32 -26.42 13.95
C ALA A 473 1.09 -27.90 13.63
N ASP A 474 -0.02 -28.22 12.98
CA ASP A 474 -0.43 -29.56 12.53
C ASP A 474 -0.30 -29.76 11.00
N LYS A 475 0.33 -28.82 10.29
CA LYS A 475 0.49 -28.83 8.84
C LYS A 475 1.98 -28.93 8.48
N PRO A 476 2.55 -30.13 8.46
CA PRO A 476 3.98 -30.30 8.18
C PRO A 476 4.34 -29.78 6.77
N GLY A 477 5.53 -29.19 6.65
CA GLY A 477 6.04 -28.62 5.41
C GLY A 477 5.52 -27.22 5.04
N VAL A 478 4.57 -26.67 5.80
CA VAL A 478 4.06 -25.32 5.55
C VAL A 478 4.76 -24.33 6.46
N GLN A 479 5.42 -23.35 5.86
CA GLN A 479 6.04 -22.24 6.57
C GLN A 479 5.02 -21.14 6.83
N PRO A 480 4.76 -20.77 8.10
CA PRO A 480 3.78 -19.74 8.44
C PRO A 480 4.12 -18.34 7.93
N PHE A 481 5.42 -18.02 7.87
CA PHE A 481 5.94 -16.70 7.49
C PHE A 481 7.05 -16.86 6.46
N PRO A 482 6.71 -17.04 5.17
CA PRO A 482 7.70 -17.11 4.12
C PRO A 482 8.40 -15.75 3.93
N PRO A 483 9.71 -15.71 3.63
CA PRO A 483 10.44 -14.48 3.38
C PRO A 483 9.98 -13.80 2.08
N PRO A 484 10.20 -12.48 1.93
CA PRO A 484 10.01 -11.82 0.66
C PRO A 484 10.95 -12.42 -0.37
N TYR A 485 10.53 -12.43 -1.64
CA TYR A 485 11.37 -12.91 -2.73
C TYR A 485 11.21 -12.08 -4.00
N MET A 486 12.16 -12.21 -4.91
CA MET A 486 12.21 -11.45 -6.15
C MET A 486 12.38 -12.39 -7.36
N GLU A 487 11.72 -12.01 -8.46
CA GLU A 487 11.81 -12.71 -9.74
C GLU A 487 12.23 -11.75 -10.86
N VAL A 488 12.88 -12.30 -11.88
CA VAL A 488 13.24 -11.64 -13.14
C VAL A 488 12.75 -12.51 -14.30
N LYS A 489 12.70 -11.97 -15.52
CA LYS A 489 12.31 -12.74 -16.70
C LYS A 489 13.48 -13.48 -17.35
N ASN A 490 13.25 -14.73 -17.71
CA ASN A 490 14.18 -15.53 -18.50
C ASN A 490 14.07 -15.23 -20.01
N GLU A 491 14.83 -15.93 -20.85
CA GLU A 491 14.85 -15.79 -22.31
C GLU A 491 13.50 -16.11 -23.00
N HIS A 492 12.62 -16.83 -22.31
CA HIS A 492 11.27 -17.16 -22.79
C HIS A 492 10.19 -16.19 -22.28
N GLY A 493 10.58 -15.16 -21.52
CA GLY A 493 9.66 -14.20 -20.90
C GLY A 493 8.95 -14.74 -19.65
N GLU A 494 9.37 -15.91 -19.13
CA GLU A 494 8.83 -16.49 -17.90
C GLU A 494 9.50 -15.91 -16.67
N TRP A 495 8.74 -15.71 -15.61
CA TRP A 495 9.25 -15.26 -14.33
C TRP A 495 10.00 -16.38 -13.62
N ILE A 496 11.24 -16.13 -13.24
CA ILE A 496 12.10 -17.04 -12.49
C ILE A 496 12.67 -16.35 -11.25
N PRO A 497 12.76 -17.05 -10.10
CA PRO A 497 13.32 -16.47 -8.90
C PRO A 497 14.82 -16.17 -9.10
N VAL A 498 15.28 -15.07 -8.51
CA VAL A 498 16.71 -14.78 -8.44
C VAL A 498 17.39 -15.71 -7.42
N PRO A 499 18.74 -15.85 -7.43
CA PRO A 499 19.45 -16.68 -6.44
C PRO A 499 19.10 -16.28 -5.00
N GLU A 500 19.06 -17.25 -4.07
CA GLU A 500 18.72 -17.02 -2.65
C GLU A 500 19.60 -15.94 -2.00
N SER A 501 20.89 -15.91 -2.32
CA SER A 501 21.83 -14.89 -1.81
C SER A 501 21.61 -13.47 -2.37
N ARG A 502 20.71 -13.31 -3.35
CA ARG A 502 20.40 -12.06 -4.05
C ARG A 502 18.92 -11.70 -3.95
N GLN A 503 18.19 -12.31 -3.04
CA GLN A 503 16.76 -12.09 -2.82
C GLN A 503 16.47 -10.69 -2.25
N PHE A 504 15.19 -10.29 -2.31
CA PHE A 504 14.74 -9.02 -1.77
C PHE A 504 14.84 -9.03 -0.23
N PRO A 505 15.42 -8.00 0.39
CA PRO A 505 15.50 -7.91 1.85
C PRO A 505 14.13 -7.60 2.46
N LEU A 506 14.01 -7.84 3.76
CA LEU A 506 12.84 -7.42 4.53
C LEU A 506 12.90 -5.91 4.78
N CYS A 507 11.77 -5.21 4.67
CA CYS A 507 11.65 -3.84 5.13
C CYS A 507 11.51 -3.79 6.65
N ASP A 508 11.93 -2.69 7.26
CA ASP A 508 11.76 -2.46 8.71
C ASP A 508 10.41 -1.78 9.02
N VAL A 509 10.03 -1.75 10.29
CA VAL A 509 8.95 -0.88 10.77
C VAL A 509 9.42 0.58 10.74
N GLY A 510 8.61 1.41 10.14
CA GLY A 510 8.99 2.80 9.84
C GLY A 510 9.80 2.89 8.55
N THR A 511 9.43 3.85 7.72
CA THR A 511 10.03 4.01 6.40
C THR A 511 11.53 4.22 6.50
N ASP A 512 12.28 3.27 5.99
CA ASP A 512 13.72 3.36 5.82
C ASP A 512 14.07 3.28 4.34
N ILE A 513 15.20 3.89 3.96
CA ILE A 513 15.69 3.89 2.57
C ILE A 513 16.90 2.98 2.49
N PHE A 514 16.82 2.00 1.61
CA PHE A 514 17.88 1.03 1.39
C PHE A 514 18.13 0.77 -0.09
N VAL A 515 19.21 0.06 -0.39
CA VAL A 515 19.61 -0.33 -1.75
C VAL A 515 19.49 -1.83 -1.92
N VAL A 516 18.95 -2.24 -3.07
CA VAL A 516 19.02 -3.61 -3.57
C VAL A 516 19.89 -3.61 -4.83
N ASN A 517 21.00 -4.32 -4.81
CA ASN A 517 21.89 -4.45 -5.95
C ASN A 517 21.30 -5.46 -6.96
N LEU A 518 20.92 -4.98 -8.13
CA LEU A 518 20.35 -5.78 -9.21
C LEU A 518 21.38 -6.11 -10.32
N THR A 519 22.63 -5.68 -10.16
CA THR A 519 23.70 -5.88 -11.16
C THR A 519 23.88 -7.37 -11.47
N GLY A 520 23.78 -7.72 -12.75
CA GLY A 520 23.99 -9.11 -13.22
C GLY A 520 22.84 -10.08 -12.95
N LEU A 521 21.68 -9.61 -12.47
CA LEU A 521 20.52 -10.47 -12.23
C LEU A 521 19.66 -10.73 -13.47
N PHE A 522 19.73 -9.87 -14.49
CA PHE A 522 18.88 -9.97 -15.67
C PHE A 522 19.50 -10.89 -16.73
N PRO A 523 18.85 -12.02 -17.08
CA PRO A 523 19.35 -12.92 -18.13
C PRO A 523 19.23 -12.33 -19.54
N THR A 524 18.36 -11.33 -19.71
CA THR A 524 18.03 -10.68 -20.99
C THR A 524 18.03 -9.17 -20.84
N ASN A 525 17.70 -8.45 -21.92
CA ASN A 525 17.46 -6.99 -21.88
C ASN A 525 16.03 -6.62 -21.43
N ASP A 526 15.27 -7.54 -20.86
CA ASP A 526 14.02 -7.22 -20.15
C ASP A 526 14.36 -6.95 -18.69
N TYR A 527 14.39 -5.66 -18.33
CA TYR A 527 14.71 -5.18 -16.98
C TYR A 527 13.44 -5.05 -16.12
N SER A 528 12.59 -6.07 -16.17
CA SER A 528 11.41 -6.18 -15.31
C SER A 528 11.70 -7.06 -14.10
N ILE A 529 11.19 -6.68 -12.95
CA ILE A 529 11.27 -7.44 -11.70
C ILE A 529 9.89 -7.59 -11.08
N ARG A 530 9.69 -8.66 -10.33
CA ARG A 530 8.61 -8.84 -9.36
C ARG A 530 9.17 -8.97 -7.97
N ILE A 531 8.58 -8.23 -7.04
CA ILE A 531 8.87 -8.31 -5.61
C ILE A 531 7.61 -8.87 -4.95
N HIS A 532 7.76 -9.99 -4.26
CA HIS A 532 6.67 -10.66 -3.55
C HIS A 532 6.88 -10.48 -2.05
N THR A 533 5.83 -10.03 -1.37
CA THR A 533 5.86 -9.80 0.08
C THR A 533 4.68 -10.50 0.75
N PHE A 534 4.88 -11.02 1.95
CA PHE A 534 3.87 -11.79 2.69
C PHE A 534 3.32 -11.06 3.92
N PHE A 535 4.11 -10.15 4.46
CA PHE A 535 3.67 -9.20 5.49
C PHE A 535 3.06 -7.95 4.82
N ASP A 536 2.29 -7.16 5.55
CA ASP A 536 1.76 -5.87 5.07
C ASP A 536 2.92 -4.89 4.81
N THR A 537 3.62 -5.15 3.70
CA THR A 537 4.76 -4.36 3.23
C THR A 537 4.28 -3.32 2.26
N ARG A 538 4.60 -2.07 2.52
CA ARG A 538 4.15 -0.92 1.72
C ARG A 538 5.34 -0.09 1.29
N PHE A 539 5.31 0.35 0.04
CA PHE A 539 6.37 1.15 -0.57
C PHE A 539 5.91 2.60 -0.76
N ASP A 540 6.76 3.53 -0.35
CA ASP A 540 6.57 4.97 -0.51
C ASP A 540 7.36 5.49 -1.72
N PHE A 541 8.59 4.95 -1.93
CA PHE A 541 9.46 5.39 -3.02
C PHE A 541 10.26 4.23 -3.57
N ILE A 542 10.32 4.14 -4.90
CA ILE A 542 11.22 3.22 -5.61
C ILE A 542 11.80 3.92 -6.82
N ALA A 543 13.11 3.85 -6.95
CA ALA A 543 13.83 4.41 -8.09
C ALA A 543 15.05 3.58 -8.48
N VAL A 544 15.54 3.80 -9.69
CA VAL A 544 16.71 3.13 -10.26
C VAL A 544 17.89 4.07 -10.26
N ASP A 545 19.02 3.59 -9.79
CA ASP A 545 20.32 4.23 -9.94
C ASP A 545 21.27 3.35 -10.76
N THR A 546 21.91 3.98 -11.76
CA THR A 546 22.91 3.34 -12.64
C THR A 546 24.27 4.02 -12.54
N SER A 547 24.45 4.93 -11.58
CA SER A 547 25.71 5.62 -11.37
C SER A 547 26.77 4.67 -10.80
N PRO A 548 28.05 4.84 -11.18
CA PRO A 548 29.13 4.05 -10.58
C PRO A 548 29.32 4.42 -9.11
N GLN A 549 29.86 3.48 -8.34
CA GLN A 549 30.25 3.75 -6.95
C GLN A 549 31.34 4.82 -6.88
N THR A 550 31.17 5.73 -5.92
CA THR A 550 32.11 6.82 -5.66
C THR A 550 32.88 6.52 -4.37
N ALA A 551 34.13 6.96 -4.26
CA ALA A 551 34.93 6.77 -3.07
C ALA A 551 34.30 7.47 -1.86
N ILE A 552 34.15 6.73 -0.77
CA ILE A 552 33.64 7.19 0.53
C ILE A 552 34.66 6.87 1.62
N THR A 553 34.58 7.57 2.75
CA THR A 553 35.35 7.25 3.94
C THR A 553 34.41 6.85 5.07
N ILE A 554 34.62 5.67 5.64
CA ILE A 554 33.79 5.14 6.71
C ILE A 554 34.60 5.13 8.00
N TYR A 555 34.04 5.72 9.05
CA TYR A 555 34.57 5.66 10.43
C TYR A 555 33.61 4.84 11.29
N GLN A 556 34.13 3.88 12.04
CA GLN A 556 33.37 3.15 13.05
C GLN A 556 33.74 3.72 14.43
N VAL A 557 32.73 4.18 15.15
CA VAL A 557 32.89 4.73 16.51
C VAL A 557 32.20 3.79 17.48
N TYR A 558 33.03 3.21 18.37
CA TYR A 558 32.55 2.29 19.41
C TYR A 558 31.96 3.07 20.59
N PRO A 559 31.11 2.43 21.43
CA PRO A 559 30.60 3.04 22.64
C PRO A 559 31.72 3.54 23.55
N PHE A 560 31.68 4.83 23.88
CA PHE A 560 32.56 5.39 24.93
C PHE A 560 32.04 5.03 26.32
N TYR A 561 30.71 5.05 26.49
CA TYR A 561 30.01 4.70 27.71
C TYR A 561 28.62 4.22 27.39
N ALA A 562 28.18 3.17 28.05
CA ALA A 562 26.80 2.69 27.93
C ALA A 562 26.25 2.27 29.30
N VAL A 563 24.97 2.58 29.53
CA VAL A 563 24.29 2.28 30.79
C VAL A 563 22.90 1.73 30.55
N LEU A 564 22.53 0.65 31.24
CA LEU A 564 21.18 0.11 31.32
C LEU A 564 20.45 0.71 32.51
N ASN A 565 19.27 1.25 32.31
CA ASN A 565 18.42 1.85 33.35
C ASN A 565 16.98 1.40 33.18
N GLN A 566 16.15 1.62 34.19
CA GLN A 566 14.70 1.56 34.08
C GLN A 566 14.19 2.93 33.60
N ALA A 567 13.51 2.97 32.45
CA ALA A 567 12.87 4.18 31.91
C ALA A 567 11.48 4.40 32.52
N PHE A 568 10.70 3.32 32.69
CA PHE A 568 9.36 3.36 33.26
C PHE A 568 8.97 2.04 33.93
N ASN A 569 7.96 2.09 34.80
CA ASN A 569 7.41 0.90 35.44
C ASN A 569 6.61 0.06 34.44
N THR A 570 6.69 -1.25 34.55
CA THR A 570 6.05 -2.20 33.65
C THR A 570 5.33 -3.31 34.38
N ASN A 571 4.31 -3.87 33.72
CA ASN A 571 3.61 -5.09 34.13
C ASN A 571 4.03 -6.30 33.28
N SER A 572 5.21 -6.27 32.68
CA SER A 572 5.73 -7.36 31.86
C SER A 572 5.70 -8.69 32.63
N SER A 573 5.30 -9.75 31.94
CA SER A 573 5.25 -11.12 32.46
C SER A 573 6.53 -11.90 32.18
N SER A 574 7.55 -11.29 31.57
CA SER A 574 8.86 -11.92 31.33
C SER A 574 9.56 -12.29 32.62
N LYS A 575 10.20 -13.45 32.66
CA LYS A 575 10.84 -14.03 33.85
C LYS A 575 12.28 -14.44 33.57
N GLY A 576 13.07 -14.59 34.62
CA GLY A 576 14.44 -15.11 34.55
C GLY A 576 15.48 -14.08 34.91
N ASN A 577 16.73 -14.30 34.46
CA ASN A 577 17.88 -13.50 34.81
C ASN A 577 18.18 -12.46 33.71
N PHE A 578 17.94 -11.21 34.03
CA PHE A 578 18.22 -10.07 33.14
C PHE A 578 19.53 -9.38 33.51
N THR A 579 20.06 -8.61 32.60
CA THR A 579 21.22 -7.77 32.85
C THR A 579 20.91 -6.78 33.97
N ARG A 580 21.85 -6.67 34.94
CA ARG A 580 21.80 -5.69 36.03
C ARG A 580 21.76 -4.26 35.49
N TYR A 581 21.16 -3.36 36.22
CA TYR A 581 21.27 -1.93 35.93
C TYR A 581 22.68 -1.42 36.21
N GLY A 582 23.04 -0.33 35.55
CA GLY A 582 24.32 0.32 35.62
C GLY A 582 25.13 0.19 34.33
N GLU A 583 26.42 0.34 34.44
CA GLU A 583 27.33 0.33 33.30
C GLU A 583 27.40 -1.05 32.64
N ILE A 584 27.33 -1.02 31.27
CA ILE A 584 27.30 -2.19 30.40
C ILE A 584 28.15 -1.98 29.14
N THR A 585 29.07 -1.02 29.15
CA THR A 585 29.82 -0.57 27.96
C THR A 585 30.50 -1.72 27.23
N GLU A 586 31.19 -2.62 27.99
CA GLU A 586 31.92 -3.73 27.40
C GLU A 586 31.04 -4.77 26.70
N LEU A 587 29.75 -4.88 27.08
CA LEU A 587 28.82 -5.81 26.46
C LEU A 587 28.33 -5.36 25.06
N LEU A 588 28.69 -4.14 24.62
CA LEU A 588 28.23 -3.56 23.38
C LEU A 588 29.36 -3.29 22.38
N TYR A 589 30.58 -3.77 22.62
CA TYR A 589 31.70 -3.56 21.70
C TYR A 589 31.66 -4.48 20.49
N GLU A 590 31.60 -5.78 20.76
CA GLU A 590 31.69 -6.81 19.71
C GLU A 590 30.53 -7.78 19.85
N PRO A 591 30.11 -8.39 18.74
CA PRO A 591 29.12 -9.44 18.78
C PRO A 591 29.76 -10.73 19.27
N ASP A 592 29.80 -10.91 20.59
CA ASP A 592 30.52 -11.98 21.27
C ASP A 592 29.64 -12.85 22.20
N ASP A 593 28.31 -12.80 21.98
CA ASP A 593 27.29 -13.58 22.70
C ASP A 593 27.14 -13.24 24.20
N LYS A 594 27.72 -12.14 24.62
CA LYS A 594 27.54 -11.59 25.98
C LYS A 594 26.55 -10.43 25.93
N PHE A 595 25.30 -10.77 25.91
CA PHE A 595 24.21 -9.83 25.64
C PHE A 595 23.93 -8.86 26.79
N VAL A 596 23.47 -7.67 26.44
CA VAL A 596 22.62 -6.88 27.31
C VAL A 596 21.20 -7.41 27.19
N ILE A 597 20.69 -8.09 28.21
CA ILE A 597 19.35 -8.66 28.22
C ILE A 597 18.42 -7.73 28.98
N GLY A 598 17.44 -7.17 28.30
CA GLY A 598 16.46 -6.27 28.87
C GLY A 598 15.03 -6.68 28.56
N ARG A 599 14.09 -5.98 29.17
CA ARG A 599 12.64 -6.22 29.07
C ARG A 599 11.88 -4.92 28.95
N GLN A 600 10.57 -4.99 28.76
CA GLN A 600 9.72 -3.80 28.78
C GLN A 600 10.05 -2.89 29.96
N GLY A 601 10.18 -1.60 29.68
CA GLY A 601 10.54 -0.57 30.64
C GLY A 601 12.03 -0.31 30.79
N ASP A 602 12.89 -1.14 30.21
CA ASP A 602 14.33 -0.93 30.21
C ASP A 602 14.78 0.04 29.13
N GLN A 603 15.84 0.79 29.40
CA GLN A 603 16.50 1.73 28.51
C GLN A 603 18.00 1.55 28.52
N ILE A 604 18.60 1.47 27.35
CA ILE A 604 20.05 1.60 27.17
C ILE A 604 20.34 3.02 26.67
N THR A 605 21.26 3.71 27.34
CA THR A 605 21.84 4.97 26.86
C THR A 605 23.27 4.71 26.44
N VAL A 606 23.61 5.06 25.18
CA VAL A 606 24.94 4.87 24.60
C VAL A 606 25.53 6.23 24.22
N LEU A 607 26.77 6.51 24.65
CA LEU A 607 27.51 7.69 24.27
C LEU A 607 28.64 7.32 23.30
N PHE A 608 28.68 7.99 22.16
CA PHE A 608 29.75 7.88 21.18
C PHE A 608 30.56 9.17 21.14
N SER A 609 31.91 9.07 21.03
CA SER A 609 32.75 10.26 20.93
C SER A 609 32.37 11.10 19.71
N ALA A 610 32.16 12.38 19.92
CA ALA A 610 31.95 13.34 18.85
C ALA A 610 33.28 13.92 18.28
N ASN A 611 34.44 13.45 18.75
CA ASN A 611 35.75 13.86 18.24
C ASN A 611 36.03 13.14 16.90
N LEU A 612 35.40 13.62 15.83
CA LEU A 612 35.57 13.11 14.48
C LEU A 612 36.51 14.01 13.67
N PRO A 613 37.19 13.47 12.64
CA PRO A 613 37.95 14.28 11.69
C PRO A 613 37.06 15.36 11.05
N ALA A 614 37.67 16.47 10.63
CA ALA A 614 36.96 17.50 9.88
C ALA A 614 36.43 16.92 8.56
N ILE A 615 35.26 17.35 8.13
CA ILE A 615 34.67 16.92 6.86
C ILE A 615 35.55 17.52 5.74
N PRO A 616 36.08 16.71 4.79
CA PRO A 616 36.85 17.21 3.68
C PRO A 616 36.04 18.15 2.78
N GLU A 617 36.73 19.07 2.07
CA GLU A 617 36.08 19.96 1.11
C GLU A 617 35.37 19.16 -0.01
N GLY A 618 34.15 19.57 -0.37
CA GLY A 618 33.33 18.86 -1.36
C GLY A 618 32.66 17.59 -0.84
N MET A 619 32.78 17.28 0.45
CA MET A 619 32.15 16.12 1.07
C MET A 619 31.04 16.56 2.03
N GLU A 620 30.08 15.69 2.23
CA GLU A 620 29.09 15.76 3.32
C GLU A 620 29.17 14.49 4.18
N ARG A 621 28.60 14.55 5.38
CA ARG A 621 28.71 13.48 6.37
C ARG A 621 27.33 12.92 6.69
N SER A 622 27.17 11.61 6.50
CA SER A 622 26.01 10.83 6.90
C SER A 622 26.33 9.96 8.11
N TYR A 623 25.30 9.61 8.87
CA TYR A 623 25.43 8.83 10.10
C TYR A 623 24.52 7.62 10.03
N PHE A 624 25.01 6.47 10.51
CA PHE A 624 24.26 5.23 10.68
C PHE A 624 24.49 4.69 12.08
N ILE A 625 23.52 3.96 12.61
CA ILE A 625 23.73 3.08 13.75
C ILE A 625 23.75 1.65 13.24
N PHE A 626 24.84 0.96 13.50
CA PHE A 626 24.87 -0.49 13.43
C PHE A 626 24.45 -1.05 14.79
N VAL A 627 23.57 -2.02 14.78
CA VAL A 627 23.13 -2.74 15.98
C VAL A 627 23.02 -4.24 15.67
N SER A 628 23.42 -5.06 16.67
CA SER A 628 23.16 -6.50 16.70
C SER A 628 22.25 -6.77 17.88
N CYS A 629 20.99 -7.13 17.61
CA CYS A 629 19.97 -7.30 18.65
C CYS A 629 18.98 -8.38 18.28
N TRP A 630 18.82 -9.37 19.14
CA TRP A 630 17.75 -10.35 19.07
C TRP A 630 16.61 -9.94 19.98
N PHE A 631 15.39 -10.44 19.70
CA PHE A 631 14.25 -10.21 20.57
C PHE A 631 13.26 -11.36 20.59
N LYS A 632 12.58 -11.53 21.72
CA LYS A 632 11.49 -12.47 21.94
C LYS A 632 10.22 -11.73 22.22
N VAL A 633 9.14 -12.10 21.51
CA VAL A 633 7.80 -11.57 21.71
C VAL A 633 6.99 -12.51 22.59
N LYS A 634 6.13 -11.94 23.43
CA LYS A 634 5.17 -12.70 24.22
C LYS A 634 4.10 -13.35 23.33
N GLY A 635 3.73 -14.58 23.67
CA GLY A 635 2.58 -15.27 23.06
C GLY A 635 2.92 -16.19 21.90
N LEU A 636 4.20 -16.30 21.50
CA LEU A 636 4.60 -17.29 20.50
C LEU A 636 4.51 -18.71 21.07
N PRO A 637 3.76 -19.64 20.43
CA PRO A 637 3.45 -20.95 21.00
C PRO A 637 4.66 -21.88 21.18
N TYR A 638 5.77 -21.58 20.50
CA TYR A 638 6.98 -22.41 20.48
C TYR A 638 8.12 -21.81 21.30
N LEU A 639 7.90 -20.69 21.96
CA LEU A 639 8.94 -19.95 22.63
C LEU A 639 8.56 -19.61 24.06
N SER A 640 9.35 -20.08 25.04
CA SER A 640 9.20 -19.67 26.43
C SER A 640 9.47 -18.18 26.60
N PHE A 641 8.59 -17.47 27.29
CA PHE A 641 8.77 -16.06 27.66
C PHE A 641 9.65 -15.90 28.93
N THR A 642 10.70 -16.69 28.97
CA THR A 642 11.74 -16.66 30.00
C THR A 642 13.08 -16.33 29.38
N VAL A 643 13.98 -15.76 30.18
CA VAL A 643 15.35 -15.51 29.75
C VAL A 643 16.16 -16.80 29.85
N ASP A 644 16.82 -17.14 28.75
CA ASP A 644 17.82 -18.18 28.62
C ASP A 644 19.10 -17.53 28.11
N PRO A 645 20.28 -18.16 28.21
CA PRO A 645 21.48 -17.63 27.60
C PRO A 645 21.52 -17.67 26.07
N LEU A 646 20.44 -18.14 25.42
CA LEU A 646 20.22 -18.10 24.00
C LEU A 646 19.69 -16.71 23.59
N PRO A 647 19.94 -16.24 22.37
CA PRO A 647 20.62 -16.85 21.22
C PRO A 647 22.14 -16.59 21.24
N PHE A 648 22.89 -17.20 20.28
CA PHE A 648 24.27 -16.83 19.96
C PHE A 648 24.59 -17.00 18.47
N HIS A 649 25.68 -16.40 17.95
CA HIS A 649 26.00 -16.31 16.53
C HIS A 649 26.28 -17.65 15.84
N GLY A 650 26.88 -18.60 16.51
CA GLY A 650 27.17 -19.91 15.95
C GLY A 650 26.00 -20.89 15.92
N MET A 651 24.82 -20.45 16.28
CA MET A 651 23.61 -21.26 16.36
C MET A 651 23.07 -21.64 14.98
N SER A 652 22.89 -22.93 14.71
CA SER A 652 22.34 -23.40 13.44
C SER A 652 20.81 -23.32 13.36
N SER A 653 20.15 -23.26 14.54
CA SER A 653 18.70 -23.11 14.66
C SER A 653 18.30 -22.63 16.06
N PHE A 654 17.05 -22.17 16.24
CA PHE A 654 16.53 -21.81 17.56
C PHE A 654 15.23 -22.58 17.86
N PRO A 655 15.06 -23.19 19.06
CA PRO A 655 16.10 -23.45 20.06
C PRO A 655 17.23 -24.33 19.51
N TYR A 656 18.35 -24.42 20.20
CA TYR A 656 19.50 -25.24 19.76
C TYR A 656 19.09 -26.67 19.47
N PRO A 657 19.61 -27.24 18.36
CA PRO A 657 19.56 -28.69 18.22
C PRO A 657 20.30 -29.35 19.38
N PRO A 658 20.01 -30.63 19.69
CA PRO A 658 20.68 -31.32 20.85
C PRO A 658 22.20 -31.38 20.82
N THR A 659 22.77 -31.12 19.63
CA THR A 659 24.24 -31.12 19.41
C THR A 659 24.89 -29.78 19.63
N GLU A 660 24.11 -28.72 19.82
CA GLU A 660 24.60 -27.37 20.04
C GLU A 660 24.19 -26.86 21.42
N SER A 661 24.98 -25.98 22.00
CA SER A 661 24.68 -25.34 23.26
C SER A 661 25.33 -23.95 23.33
N TYR A 662 24.77 -23.08 24.18
CA TYR A 662 25.41 -21.82 24.51
C TYR A 662 26.86 -22.05 24.98
N PRO A 663 27.83 -21.18 24.60
CA PRO A 663 29.24 -21.38 24.93
C PRO A 663 29.51 -21.12 26.43
N TYR A 664 29.26 -22.11 27.30
CA TYR A 664 29.50 -22.05 28.73
C TYR A 664 31.00 -22.18 29.08
N ASP A 665 31.87 -21.46 28.37
CA ASP A 665 33.26 -21.28 28.76
C ASP A 665 33.41 -20.33 29.95
N GLU A 666 34.62 -20.16 30.47
CA GLU A 666 34.88 -19.34 31.66
C GLU A 666 34.50 -17.87 31.43
N ALA A 667 34.70 -17.32 30.23
CA ALA A 667 34.37 -15.92 29.91
C ALA A 667 32.82 -15.70 29.90
N HIS A 668 32.07 -16.63 29.33
CA HIS A 668 30.61 -16.56 29.33
C HIS A 668 30.02 -16.83 30.72
N LEU A 669 30.61 -17.75 31.48
CA LEU A 669 30.20 -17.98 32.88
C LEU A 669 30.49 -16.75 33.77
N GLU A 670 31.60 -16.06 33.57
CA GLU A 670 31.90 -14.82 34.28
C GLU A 670 30.94 -13.72 33.89
N TYR A 671 30.62 -13.60 32.61
CA TYR A 671 29.57 -12.69 32.12
C TYR A 671 28.24 -12.93 32.83
N LEU A 672 27.77 -14.19 32.89
CA LEU A 672 26.51 -14.54 33.55
C LEU A 672 26.53 -14.18 35.05
N ARG A 673 27.63 -14.42 35.73
CA ARG A 673 27.81 -14.08 37.15
C ARG A 673 27.88 -12.59 37.43
N THR A 674 28.46 -11.82 36.52
CA THR A 674 28.72 -10.38 36.68
C THR A 674 27.58 -9.50 36.24
N TYR A 675 26.99 -9.82 35.08
CA TYR A 675 26.01 -8.96 34.43
C TYR A 675 24.61 -9.51 34.51
N ASN A 676 24.36 -10.81 34.32
CA ASN A 676 23.04 -11.38 34.19
C ASN A 676 22.41 -11.76 35.55
N THR A 677 22.40 -10.79 36.46
CA THR A 677 22.12 -11.01 37.90
C THR A 677 20.79 -10.41 38.39
N ARG A 678 20.05 -9.70 37.54
CA ARG A 678 18.74 -9.14 37.88
C ARG A 678 17.67 -10.20 37.73
N ILE A 679 17.24 -10.82 38.83
CA ILE A 679 16.30 -11.93 38.86
C ILE A 679 14.86 -11.40 38.91
N ILE A 680 14.05 -11.78 37.92
CA ILE A 680 12.61 -11.54 37.87
C ILE A 680 11.91 -12.89 38.07
N PRO A 681 11.13 -13.08 39.18
CA PRO A 681 10.55 -14.36 39.56
C PRO A 681 9.39 -14.86 38.69
#